data_1bd2d53a9c5e0124bc1d7e67114fb158
#
_entry.id   1bd2d53a9c5e0124bc1d7e67114fb158
#
_cell.length_a   1.000
_cell.length_b   1.000
_cell.length_c   1.000
_cell.angle_alpha   90.00
_cell.angle_beta   90.00
_cell.angle_gamma   90.00
#
_symmetry.space_group_name_H-M   'P 1'
#
loop_
_entity.id
_entity.type
_entity.pdbx_description
1 polymer ?
#
loop_
_entity_poly.entity_id
_entity_poly.type
_entity_poly.pdbx_seq_one_letter_code
_entity_poly.pdbx_strand_id
1 'polypeptide(L)'
;MEQDIRYLTLLSKEFPSVQSACAEIIKLEAIRSLPKGTEHFMSDIHGEHEAFLHILNNASGAICEKIEELFESTLTSEERRGLAVLIYYPVETLHGIHERASFGLNDWYRVTLHRLIEMARYTASKYSRSKVRKALPQDFAYIMEELLNPQDQHNKHTYYDNIIRSVIDTGMADTLITELCTFIKRMAVDTLHIVGDIFDRGPHADVILDNLMGHHSVDIQWGNHDVLWMGAAAGSPVCVAIAVKNCIQYDNMDMLENAYGINLLPLAVFSDVTYRDAAVFRPRVLPAGHSLPRDSELFSRMHKAMCVIMFKLEGQIIARRPEYQMSDRDMLSRINYQNGTIEIDGTVYPLRDTDFPTIDPADPNKLTPEEQDIIDGLVSSFRRSEKLQIHTRFLYSVGSIYRRHNGNLLYHGCIPCDGNGEFMDFSLYSDTPLKGRAFLDWADRLARQGYFAPDGSMERLRGLDFLWFLWCGRNSPICGRTKITTFERALIEDKASYTEPKNPYYVYYGSEEFCRRILDDFDLHKPWSRIINGHMPVKVKEGEDPRKGGGRLVVIDGGFCKAYHKQTGIAGYTMFFSSHGMRIAAHEPFTTREEAIHGKKDITSHSFIVENLPRRLMISDTDAGEGIKRRIEDLNALLDAYRSG
;
A
#
# COMPACT_ATOMS: atom_id res chain seq x y z
N MET A 1 43.58 -6.32 -4.39
CA MET A 1 44.41 -6.18 -5.61
C MET A 1 43.93 -7.10 -6.73
N GLU A 2 43.92 -8.44 -6.60
CA GLU A 2 43.50 -9.35 -7.69
C GLU A 2 42.00 -9.27 -8.02
N GLN A 3 41.14 -9.09 -7.03
CA GLN A 3 39.71 -8.85 -7.22
C GLN A 3 39.43 -7.51 -7.89
N ASP A 4 40.17 -6.49 -7.55
CA ASP A 4 40.03 -5.13 -8.13
C ASP A 4 40.41 -5.14 -9.63
N ILE A 5 41.48 -5.84 -9.99
CA ILE A 5 41.91 -5.97 -11.40
C ILE A 5 40.85 -6.71 -12.24
N ARG A 6 40.25 -7.79 -11.71
CA ARG A 6 39.15 -8.49 -12.41
C ARG A 6 37.93 -7.61 -12.59
N TYR A 7 37.58 -6.82 -11.59
CA TYR A 7 36.45 -5.88 -11.66
C TYR A 7 36.72 -4.78 -12.70
N LEU A 8 37.89 -4.14 -12.66
CA LEU A 8 38.28 -3.14 -13.65
C LEU A 8 38.35 -3.71 -15.08
N THR A 9 38.78 -4.97 -15.25
CA THR A 9 38.75 -5.67 -16.53
C THR A 9 37.34 -5.92 -17.05
N LEU A 10 36.36 -6.17 -16.18
CA LEU A 10 34.95 -6.25 -16.57
C LEU A 10 34.39 -4.88 -16.93
N LEU A 11 34.71 -3.87 -16.14
CA LEU A 11 34.26 -2.49 -16.37
C LEU A 11 34.84 -1.90 -17.68
N SER A 12 36.09 -2.29 -18.05
CA SER A 12 36.72 -1.86 -19.31
C SER A 12 36.00 -2.40 -20.56
N LYS A 13 35.26 -3.52 -20.47
CA LYS A 13 34.43 -4.00 -21.58
C LYS A 13 33.23 -3.10 -21.86
N GLU A 14 32.67 -2.51 -20.80
CA GLU A 14 31.57 -1.55 -20.91
C GLU A 14 32.07 -0.17 -21.36
N PHE A 15 33.26 0.25 -20.87
CA PHE A 15 33.88 1.53 -21.16
C PHE A 15 35.30 1.31 -21.76
N PRO A 16 35.41 0.96 -23.05
CA PRO A 16 36.66 0.48 -23.64
C PRO A 16 37.68 1.56 -23.90
N SER A 17 37.45 2.82 -23.56
CA SER A 17 38.35 3.94 -23.78
C SER A 17 38.27 4.97 -22.66
N VAL A 18 39.35 5.75 -22.50
CA VAL A 18 39.38 6.94 -21.64
C VAL A 18 38.19 7.87 -21.93
N GLN A 19 37.92 8.10 -23.24
CA GLN A 19 36.84 9.00 -23.67
C GLN A 19 35.46 8.48 -23.24
N SER A 20 35.19 7.16 -23.36
CA SER A 20 33.89 6.57 -22.95
C SER A 20 33.70 6.64 -21.44
N ALA A 21 34.74 6.37 -20.66
CA ALA A 21 34.70 6.48 -19.20
C ALA A 21 34.49 7.94 -18.74
N CYS A 22 35.26 8.90 -19.33
CA CYS A 22 35.08 10.32 -19.04
C CYS A 22 33.68 10.83 -19.40
N ALA A 23 33.15 10.45 -20.57
CA ALA A 23 31.80 10.85 -20.98
C ALA A 23 30.73 10.36 -20.00
N GLU A 24 30.86 9.12 -19.50
CA GLU A 24 29.93 8.59 -18.50
C GLU A 24 30.05 9.31 -17.14
N ILE A 25 31.27 9.60 -16.67
CA ILE A 25 31.49 10.40 -15.45
C ILE A 25 30.82 11.77 -15.57
N ILE A 26 31.04 12.50 -16.68
CA ILE A 26 30.45 13.82 -16.92
C ILE A 26 28.91 13.72 -16.88
N LYS A 27 28.34 12.71 -17.53
CA LYS A 27 26.89 12.46 -17.52
C LYS A 27 26.38 12.17 -16.10
N LEU A 28 27.06 11.33 -15.34
CA LEU A 28 26.67 10.95 -13.99
C LEU A 28 26.74 12.13 -13.02
N GLU A 29 27.80 12.96 -13.10
CA GLU A 29 27.91 14.19 -12.30
C GLU A 29 26.83 15.21 -12.66
N ALA A 30 26.48 15.35 -13.92
CA ALA A 30 25.36 16.20 -14.34
C ALA A 30 24.02 15.70 -13.77
N ILE A 31 23.78 14.38 -13.76
CA ILE A 31 22.57 13.78 -13.19
C ILE A 31 22.50 14.04 -11.68
N ARG A 32 23.61 13.94 -10.95
CA ARG A 32 23.66 14.22 -9.50
C ARG A 32 23.25 15.64 -9.14
N SER A 33 23.41 16.57 -10.06
CA SER A 33 23.05 17.99 -9.90
C SER A 33 21.59 18.30 -10.19
N LEU A 34 20.78 17.32 -10.63
CA LEU A 34 19.34 17.49 -10.82
C LEU A 34 18.59 17.44 -9.49
N PRO A 35 17.42 18.09 -9.39
CA PRO A 35 16.58 18.00 -8.20
C PRO A 35 16.14 16.56 -7.92
N LYS A 36 16.01 16.22 -6.62
CA LYS A 36 15.36 14.99 -6.16
C LYS A 36 13.95 14.89 -6.75
N GLY A 37 13.59 13.70 -7.19
CA GLY A 37 12.21 13.38 -7.60
C GLY A 37 11.21 13.49 -6.45
N THR A 38 9.94 13.44 -6.79
CA THR A 38 8.84 13.48 -5.80
C THR A 38 8.41 12.08 -5.43
N GLU A 39 8.44 11.77 -4.14
CA GLU A 39 7.89 10.55 -3.56
C GLU A 39 6.50 10.84 -3.02
N HIS A 40 5.59 9.89 -3.21
CA HIS A 40 4.21 9.96 -2.75
C HIS A 40 3.93 8.76 -1.84
N PHE A 41 3.34 9.00 -0.67
CA PHE A 41 3.11 8.00 0.36
C PHE A 41 1.61 7.90 0.67
N MET A 42 1.11 6.66 0.72
CA MET A 42 -0.26 6.31 1.10
C MET A 42 -0.23 5.12 2.06
N SER A 43 -1.27 4.99 2.88
CA SER A 43 -1.41 3.91 3.85
C SER A 43 -2.88 3.55 4.07
N ASP A 44 -3.13 2.33 4.55
CA ASP A 44 -4.44 1.88 5.07
C ASP A 44 -5.59 2.09 4.08
N ILE A 45 -5.37 1.69 2.82
CA ILE A 45 -6.30 1.92 1.70
C ILE A 45 -7.54 1.03 1.84
N HIS A 46 -7.37 -0.19 2.36
CA HIS A 46 -8.46 -1.11 2.72
C HIS A 46 -9.51 -1.28 1.62
N GLY A 47 -9.11 -1.59 0.40
CA GLY A 47 -10.03 -1.89 -0.70
C GLY A 47 -10.87 -0.72 -1.21
N GLU A 48 -10.67 0.51 -0.73
CA GLU A 48 -11.41 1.72 -1.16
C GLU A 48 -10.86 2.24 -2.50
N HIS A 49 -11.09 1.45 -3.56
CA HIS A 49 -10.47 1.65 -4.87
C HIS A 49 -10.82 2.98 -5.54
N GLU A 50 -12.06 3.48 -5.42
CA GLU A 50 -12.45 4.74 -6.09
C GLU A 50 -11.71 5.95 -5.51
N ALA A 51 -11.64 6.05 -4.18
CA ALA A 51 -10.90 7.12 -3.50
C ALA A 51 -9.40 7.00 -3.79
N PHE A 52 -8.86 5.78 -3.73
CA PHE A 52 -7.46 5.51 -4.05
C PHE A 52 -7.11 5.94 -5.48
N LEU A 53 -7.89 5.52 -6.48
CA LEU A 53 -7.64 5.86 -7.88
C LEU A 53 -7.75 7.35 -8.14
N HIS A 54 -8.71 8.04 -7.51
CA HIS A 54 -8.82 9.48 -7.64
C HIS A 54 -7.57 10.19 -7.09
N ILE A 55 -7.13 9.83 -5.88
CA ILE A 55 -5.94 10.40 -5.24
C ILE A 55 -4.65 10.05 -6.01
N LEU A 56 -4.57 8.83 -6.57
CA LEU A 56 -3.46 8.45 -7.43
C LEU A 56 -3.43 9.30 -8.71
N ASN A 57 -4.58 9.50 -9.35
CA ASN A 57 -4.72 10.25 -10.61
C ASN A 57 -4.46 11.75 -10.45
N ASN A 58 -4.88 12.36 -9.34
CA ASN A 58 -4.64 13.78 -9.07
C ASN A 58 -3.29 14.03 -8.37
N ALA A 59 -2.57 12.95 -8.03
CA ALA A 59 -1.35 13.00 -7.23
C ALA A 59 -1.59 13.83 -5.95
N SER A 60 -2.66 13.52 -5.19
CA SER A 60 -3.07 14.24 -3.96
C SER A 60 -3.13 15.76 -4.10
N GLY A 61 -3.55 16.25 -5.26
CA GLY A 61 -3.64 17.67 -5.58
C GLY A 61 -2.39 18.30 -6.20
N ALA A 62 -1.25 17.60 -6.25
CA ALA A 62 -0.02 18.15 -6.81
C ALA A 62 -0.12 18.53 -8.30
N ILE A 63 -0.98 17.85 -9.07
CA ILE A 63 -1.24 18.20 -10.47
C ILE A 63 -2.03 19.51 -10.53
N CYS A 64 -3.06 19.68 -9.69
CA CYS A 64 -3.84 20.89 -9.62
C CYS A 64 -2.96 22.09 -9.22
N GLU A 65 -2.10 21.96 -8.20
CA GLU A 65 -1.15 23.01 -7.82
C GLU A 65 -0.27 23.43 -9.00
N LYS A 66 0.23 22.48 -9.79
CA LYS A 66 1.06 22.77 -10.98
C LYS A 66 0.27 23.45 -12.10
N ILE A 67 -1.00 23.12 -12.26
CA ILE A 67 -1.91 23.81 -13.20
C ILE A 67 -2.11 25.26 -12.74
N GLU A 68 -2.34 25.47 -11.44
CA GLU A 68 -2.45 26.83 -10.88
C GLU A 68 -1.16 27.63 -11.10
N GLU A 69 0.02 27.07 -10.76
CA GLU A 69 1.31 27.72 -10.97
C GLU A 69 1.56 28.11 -12.43
N LEU A 70 1.16 27.27 -13.39
CA LEU A 70 1.44 27.47 -14.81
C LEU A 70 0.42 28.38 -15.50
N PHE A 71 -0.85 28.29 -15.11
CA PHE A 71 -1.96 28.88 -15.86
C PHE A 71 -2.80 29.90 -15.08
N GLU A 72 -2.39 30.31 -13.88
CA GLU A 72 -3.13 31.26 -13.03
C GLU A 72 -3.51 32.55 -13.78
N SER A 73 -2.58 33.07 -14.59
CA SER A 73 -2.76 34.33 -15.33
C SER A 73 -3.44 34.17 -16.70
N THR A 74 -3.57 32.95 -17.21
CA THR A 74 -4.01 32.71 -18.61
C THR A 74 -5.33 31.97 -18.71
N LEU A 75 -5.72 31.20 -17.70
CA LEU A 75 -6.95 30.42 -17.68
C LEU A 75 -7.86 30.82 -16.52
N THR A 76 -9.16 30.76 -16.76
CA THR A 76 -10.16 30.89 -15.70
C THR A 76 -10.09 29.70 -14.74
N SER A 77 -10.62 29.87 -13.52
CA SER A 77 -10.68 28.76 -12.54
C SER A 77 -11.49 27.56 -13.05
N GLU A 78 -12.50 27.80 -13.91
CA GLU A 78 -13.27 26.70 -14.52
C GLU A 78 -12.47 25.94 -15.56
N GLU A 79 -11.71 26.64 -16.42
CA GLU A 79 -10.82 25.99 -17.40
C GLU A 79 -9.70 25.22 -16.73
N ARG A 80 -9.09 25.75 -15.66
CA ARG A 80 -8.08 25.02 -14.86
C ARG A 80 -8.64 23.73 -14.27
N ARG A 81 -9.83 23.79 -13.66
CA ARG A 81 -10.53 22.60 -13.17
C ARG A 81 -10.86 21.60 -14.29
N GLY A 82 -11.34 22.09 -15.43
CA GLY A 82 -11.60 21.24 -16.59
C GLY A 82 -10.34 20.53 -17.11
N LEU A 83 -9.21 21.23 -17.14
CA LEU A 83 -7.91 20.66 -17.52
C LEU A 83 -7.45 19.63 -16.48
N ALA A 84 -7.63 19.88 -15.19
CA ALA A 84 -7.31 18.93 -14.12
C ALA A 84 -8.13 17.63 -14.27
N VAL A 85 -9.45 17.73 -14.43
CA VAL A 85 -10.33 16.57 -14.60
C VAL A 85 -9.98 15.78 -15.87
N LEU A 86 -9.62 16.43 -16.97
CA LEU A 86 -9.14 15.78 -18.18
C LEU A 86 -7.85 14.99 -17.93
N ILE A 87 -6.89 15.55 -17.17
CA ILE A 87 -5.65 14.84 -16.83
C ILE A 87 -5.93 13.63 -15.93
N TYR A 88 -6.87 13.75 -14.99
CA TYR A 88 -7.22 12.66 -14.08
C TYR A 88 -7.94 11.52 -14.79
N TYR A 89 -8.91 11.85 -15.65
CA TYR A 89 -9.85 10.94 -16.30
C TYR A 89 -9.98 11.23 -17.80
N PRO A 90 -8.89 11.02 -18.58
CA PRO A 90 -8.89 11.40 -19.99
C PRO A 90 -9.95 10.67 -20.82
N VAL A 91 -10.09 9.36 -20.63
CA VAL A 91 -11.00 8.53 -21.43
C VAL A 91 -12.45 8.94 -21.23
N GLU A 92 -12.88 9.05 -19.97
CA GLU A 92 -14.25 9.40 -19.60
C GLU A 92 -14.58 10.86 -19.99
N THR A 93 -13.61 11.76 -19.82
CA THR A 93 -13.78 13.18 -20.16
C THR A 93 -13.93 13.34 -21.69
N LEU A 94 -13.10 12.65 -22.47
CA LEU A 94 -13.18 12.64 -23.93
C LEU A 94 -14.53 12.08 -24.41
N HIS A 95 -14.98 10.96 -23.83
CA HIS A 95 -16.29 10.39 -24.15
C HIS A 95 -17.41 11.41 -23.92
N GLY A 96 -17.45 12.08 -22.78
CA GLY A 96 -18.44 13.10 -22.47
C GLY A 96 -18.33 14.36 -23.34
N ILE A 97 -17.15 14.67 -23.90
CA ILE A 97 -16.98 15.77 -24.87
C ILE A 97 -17.58 15.37 -26.21
N HIS A 98 -17.32 14.15 -26.69
CA HIS A 98 -17.89 13.64 -27.96
C HIS A 98 -19.42 13.61 -27.95
N GLU A 99 -20.03 13.23 -26.84
CA GLU A 99 -21.49 13.22 -26.70
C GLU A 99 -22.12 14.63 -26.79
N ARG A 100 -21.38 15.68 -26.37
CA ARG A 100 -21.89 17.06 -26.32
C ARG A 100 -21.48 17.90 -27.53
N ALA A 101 -20.40 17.51 -28.23
CA ALA A 101 -19.84 18.33 -29.29
C ALA A 101 -20.65 18.18 -30.59
N SER A 102 -21.42 19.19 -30.90
CA SER A 102 -22.04 19.33 -32.24
C SER A 102 -21.15 20.12 -33.23
N PHE A 103 -20.26 20.99 -32.79
CA PHE A 103 -19.36 21.82 -33.62
C PHE A 103 -18.09 22.24 -32.85
N GLY A 104 -16.99 22.50 -33.61
CA GLY A 104 -15.77 23.10 -33.02
C GLY A 104 -14.78 22.13 -32.36
N LEU A 105 -14.93 20.83 -32.56
CA LEU A 105 -14.07 19.80 -31.92
C LEU A 105 -12.59 19.97 -32.30
N ASN A 106 -12.27 20.32 -33.55
CA ASN A 106 -10.88 20.49 -33.98
C ASN A 106 -10.19 21.68 -33.28
N ASP A 107 -10.91 22.78 -33.06
CA ASP A 107 -10.37 23.92 -32.31
C ASP A 107 -10.17 23.57 -30.84
N TRP A 108 -11.10 22.84 -30.25
CA TRP A 108 -10.97 22.32 -28.88
C TRP A 108 -9.73 21.41 -28.76
N TYR A 109 -9.52 20.47 -29.71
CA TYR A 109 -8.33 19.61 -29.73
C TYR A 109 -7.05 20.42 -29.77
N ARG A 110 -7.00 21.43 -30.67
CA ARG A 110 -5.81 22.27 -30.81
C ARG A 110 -5.46 22.98 -29.50
N VAL A 111 -6.42 23.65 -28.89
CA VAL A 111 -6.23 24.37 -27.61
C VAL A 111 -5.83 23.39 -26.51
N THR A 112 -6.52 22.27 -26.39
CA THR A 112 -6.27 21.26 -25.35
C THR A 112 -4.88 20.65 -25.48
N LEU A 113 -4.46 20.26 -26.69
CA LEU A 113 -3.14 19.71 -26.95
C LEU A 113 -2.04 20.71 -26.58
N HIS A 114 -2.17 22.00 -26.93
CA HIS A 114 -1.21 23.03 -26.51
C HIS A 114 -1.09 23.12 -24.98
N ARG A 115 -2.22 23.17 -24.26
CA ARG A 115 -2.22 23.22 -22.79
C ARG A 115 -1.59 21.98 -22.16
N LEU A 116 -1.89 20.79 -22.67
CA LEU A 116 -1.30 19.55 -22.19
C LEU A 116 0.21 19.45 -22.48
N ILE A 117 0.66 19.92 -23.64
CA ILE A 117 2.08 19.97 -23.98
C ILE A 117 2.83 20.92 -23.04
N GLU A 118 2.29 22.10 -22.74
CA GLU A 118 2.88 23.01 -21.76
C GLU A 118 2.96 22.39 -20.37
N MET A 119 1.89 21.77 -19.92
CA MET A 119 1.85 21.04 -18.64
C MET A 119 2.85 19.89 -18.58
N ALA A 120 2.99 19.13 -19.69
CA ALA A 120 3.93 18.04 -19.81
C ALA A 120 5.40 18.55 -19.77
N ARG A 121 5.70 19.65 -20.44
CA ARG A 121 7.00 20.33 -20.38
C ARG A 121 7.32 20.80 -18.96
N TYR A 122 6.35 21.42 -18.30
CA TYR A 122 6.51 21.92 -16.94
C TYR A 122 6.80 20.78 -15.95
N THR A 123 6.03 19.70 -15.99
CA THR A 123 6.24 18.55 -15.11
C THR A 123 7.55 17.82 -15.38
N ALA A 124 7.98 17.77 -16.64
CA ALA A 124 9.22 17.11 -17.06
C ALA A 124 10.49 17.94 -16.82
N SER A 125 10.38 19.24 -16.56
CA SER A 125 11.51 20.19 -16.51
C SER A 125 12.60 19.85 -15.48
N LYS A 126 12.24 19.14 -14.41
CA LYS A 126 13.17 18.72 -13.34
C LYS A 126 13.99 17.46 -13.68
N TYR A 127 13.72 16.80 -14.81
CA TYR A 127 14.33 15.53 -15.18
C TYR A 127 15.32 15.65 -16.34
N SER A 128 16.25 14.70 -16.43
CA SER A 128 17.13 14.58 -17.60
C SER A 128 16.33 14.16 -18.83
N ARG A 129 16.76 14.62 -20.03
CA ARG A 129 16.14 14.22 -21.30
C ARG A 129 16.09 12.70 -21.48
N SER A 130 17.11 11.97 -21.02
CA SER A 130 17.13 10.50 -21.06
C SER A 130 16.01 9.88 -20.23
N LYS A 131 15.72 10.41 -19.02
CA LYS A 131 14.61 9.93 -18.19
C LYS A 131 13.27 10.26 -18.82
N VAL A 132 13.11 11.46 -19.37
CA VAL A 132 11.90 11.88 -20.09
C VAL A 132 11.63 10.93 -21.27
N ARG A 133 12.65 10.70 -22.12
CA ARG A 133 12.54 9.81 -23.29
C ARG A 133 12.10 8.38 -22.91
N LYS A 134 12.66 7.82 -21.84
CA LYS A 134 12.28 6.49 -21.34
C LYS A 134 10.84 6.41 -20.79
N ALA A 135 10.26 7.56 -20.49
CA ALA A 135 8.88 7.63 -19.97
C ALA A 135 7.86 7.84 -21.09
N LEU A 136 8.29 8.17 -22.31
CA LEU A 136 7.39 8.37 -23.46
C LEU A 136 6.79 7.04 -23.95
N PRO A 137 5.52 7.04 -24.38
CA PRO A 137 4.89 5.88 -25.00
C PRO A 137 5.57 5.57 -26.35
N GLN A 138 5.76 4.29 -26.64
CA GLN A 138 6.54 3.85 -27.80
C GLN A 138 6.01 4.41 -29.13
N ASP A 139 4.70 4.37 -29.31
CA ASP A 139 4.05 4.77 -30.57
C ASP A 139 4.08 6.29 -30.83
N PHE A 140 4.10 7.10 -29.76
CA PHE A 140 4.14 8.56 -29.83
C PHE A 140 5.48 9.16 -29.40
N ALA A 141 6.50 8.35 -29.15
CA ALA A 141 7.76 8.81 -28.58
C ALA A 141 8.40 9.94 -29.43
N TYR A 142 8.45 9.77 -30.74
CA TYR A 142 9.00 10.80 -31.64
C TYR A 142 8.19 12.10 -31.59
N ILE A 143 6.87 12.00 -31.73
CA ILE A 143 5.95 13.14 -31.74
C ILE A 143 6.04 13.91 -30.43
N MET A 144 5.96 13.19 -29.31
CA MET A 144 6.03 13.80 -27.98
C MET A 144 7.43 14.38 -27.70
N GLU A 145 8.52 13.73 -28.13
CA GLU A 145 9.88 14.26 -27.97
C GLU A 145 10.05 15.60 -28.71
N GLU A 146 9.55 15.71 -29.95
CA GLU A 146 9.56 16.97 -30.70
C GLU A 146 8.72 18.05 -30.00
N LEU A 147 7.49 17.70 -29.57
CA LEU A 147 6.58 18.66 -28.94
C LEU A 147 7.06 19.09 -27.54
N LEU A 148 7.77 18.24 -26.81
CA LEU A 148 8.28 18.55 -25.47
C LEU A 148 9.57 19.37 -25.47
N ASN A 149 10.34 19.42 -26.57
CA ASN A 149 11.59 20.17 -26.68
C ASN A 149 11.34 21.55 -27.30
N PRO A 150 11.08 22.63 -26.53
CA PRO A 150 10.94 23.95 -27.06
C PRO A 150 12.32 24.39 -27.56
N GLN A 151 12.42 24.64 -28.84
CA GLN A 151 13.49 25.45 -29.37
C GLN A 151 12.89 26.84 -29.62
N ASP A 152 13.41 27.86 -28.93
CA ASP A 152 13.11 29.26 -29.13
C ASP A 152 13.54 29.68 -30.57
N GLN A 153 12.76 29.26 -31.54
CA GLN A 153 13.07 29.55 -32.92
C GLN A 153 11.81 29.90 -33.67
N HIS A 154 11.75 31.13 -34.10
CA HIS A 154 10.73 31.65 -35.02
C HIS A 154 10.46 30.73 -36.22
N ASN A 155 11.41 29.85 -36.57
CA ASN A 155 11.32 28.97 -37.74
C ASN A 155 10.59 27.65 -37.51
N LYS A 156 10.23 27.24 -36.27
CA LYS A 156 9.61 25.95 -36.00
C LYS A 156 8.11 26.02 -35.58
N HIS A 157 7.51 27.19 -35.45
CA HIS A 157 6.09 27.29 -35.11
C HIS A 157 5.20 26.54 -36.10
N THR A 158 5.45 26.77 -37.41
CA THR A 158 4.70 26.07 -38.48
C THR A 158 4.90 24.55 -38.45
N TYR A 159 6.07 24.07 -38.04
CA TYR A 159 6.37 22.66 -37.89
C TYR A 159 5.54 22.04 -36.75
N TYR A 160 5.48 22.65 -35.57
CA TYR A 160 4.71 22.18 -34.45
C TYR A 160 3.20 22.24 -34.73
N ASP A 161 2.72 23.33 -35.34
CA ASP A 161 1.32 23.46 -35.75
C ASP A 161 0.93 22.37 -36.77
N ASN A 162 1.84 22.02 -37.69
CA ASN A 162 1.62 20.94 -38.65
C ASN A 162 1.57 19.57 -37.97
N ILE A 163 2.41 19.31 -36.95
CA ILE A 163 2.31 18.06 -36.17
C ILE A 163 0.92 17.97 -35.53
N ILE A 164 0.48 19.01 -34.79
CA ILE A 164 -0.80 19.02 -34.10
C ILE A 164 -1.95 18.87 -35.11
N ARG A 165 -1.89 19.58 -36.25
CA ARG A 165 -2.90 19.44 -37.30
C ARG A 165 -2.94 18.01 -37.84
N SER A 166 -1.80 17.41 -38.16
CA SER A 166 -1.72 16.04 -38.65
C SER A 166 -2.27 15.03 -37.67
N VAL A 167 -2.05 15.21 -36.36
CA VAL A 167 -2.63 14.36 -35.31
C VAL A 167 -4.16 14.47 -35.30
N ILE A 168 -4.70 15.67 -35.49
CA ILE A 168 -6.16 15.89 -35.57
C ILE A 168 -6.71 15.29 -36.85
N ASP A 169 -6.09 15.57 -38.00
CA ASP A 169 -6.55 15.12 -39.32
C ASP A 169 -6.50 13.58 -39.48
N THR A 170 -5.57 12.91 -38.77
CA THR A 170 -5.48 11.44 -38.75
C THR A 170 -6.39 10.78 -37.69
N GLY A 171 -7.13 11.56 -36.91
CA GLY A 171 -8.01 11.05 -35.85
C GLY A 171 -7.30 10.51 -34.61
N MET A 172 -6.02 10.87 -34.41
CA MET A 172 -5.20 10.42 -33.27
C MET A 172 -5.22 11.38 -32.07
N ALA A 173 -6.05 12.40 -32.09
CA ALA A 173 -6.08 13.43 -31.05
C ALA A 173 -6.42 12.87 -29.65
N ASP A 174 -7.45 12.02 -29.54
CA ASP A 174 -7.85 11.39 -28.27
C ASP A 174 -6.74 10.53 -27.67
N THR A 175 -6.08 9.75 -28.53
CA THR A 175 -4.97 8.90 -28.10
C THR A 175 -3.80 9.74 -27.60
N LEU A 176 -3.40 10.78 -28.34
CA LEU A 176 -2.30 11.65 -27.90
C LEU A 176 -2.65 12.42 -26.61
N ILE A 177 -3.88 12.87 -26.43
CA ILE A 177 -4.37 13.50 -25.19
C ILE A 177 -4.22 12.52 -24.02
N THR A 178 -4.68 11.28 -24.20
CA THR A 178 -4.60 10.23 -23.17
C THR A 178 -3.15 9.93 -22.79
N GLU A 179 -2.26 9.82 -23.77
CA GLU A 179 -0.82 9.59 -23.56
C GLU A 179 -0.13 10.77 -22.86
N LEU A 180 -0.47 12.01 -23.25
CA LEU A 180 0.02 13.20 -22.56
C LEU A 180 -0.44 13.26 -21.10
N CYS A 181 -1.71 12.95 -20.82
CA CYS A 181 -2.23 12.88 -19.45
C CYS A 181 -1.51 11.80 -18.62
N THR A 182 -1.28 10.63 -19.20
CA THR A 182 -0.53 9.53 -18.57
C THR A 182 0.92 9.95 -18.29
N PHE A 183 1.57 10.60 -19.25
CA PHE A 183 2.92 11.13 -19.10
C PHE A 183 2.99 12.20 -17.99
N ILE A 184 2.05 13.14 -17.93
CA ILE A 184 1.98 14.17 -16.88
C ILE A 184 1.88 13.52 -15.50
N LYS A 185 0.97 12.55 -15.32
CA LYS A 185 0.82 11.80 -14.07
C LYS A 185 2.13 11.10 -13.68
N ARG A 186 2.78 10.44 -14.62
CA ARG A 186 4.07 9.75 -14.42
C ARG A 186 5.20 10.71 -14.04
N MET A 187 5.22 11.92 -14.59
CA MET A 187 6.25 12.94 -14.27
C MET A 187 5.96 13.70 -12.98
N ALA A 188 4.70 13.69 -12.50
CA ALA A 188 4.34 14.32 -11.25
C ALA A 188 4.92 13.59 -10.02
N VAL A 189 4.93 12.26 -10.05
CA VAL A 189 5.40 11.38 -8.97
C VAL A 189 6.46 10.42 -9.50
N ASP A 190 7.62 10.34 -8.85
CA ASP A 190 8.69 9.42 -9.20
C ASP A 190 8.52 8.03 -8.62
N THR A 191 8.13 7.95 -7.36
CA THR A 191 7.96 6.70 -6.63
C THR A 191 6.73 6.81 -5.73
N LEU A 192 5.93 5.76 -5.74
CA LEU A 192 4.79 5.58 -4.86
C LEU A 192 5.17 4.60 -3.75
N HIS A 193 4.92 4.97 -2.50
CA HIS A 193 5.11 4.13 -1.32
C HIS A 193 3.76 3.82 -0.70
N ILE A 194 3.42 2.52 -0.59
CA ILE A 194 2.21 2.06 0.11
C ILE A 194 2.63 1.48 1.45
N VAL A 195 2.24 2.14 2.53
CA VAL A 195 2.64 1.76 3.88
C VAL A 195 1.59 0.85 4.53
N GLY A 196 1.21 -0.19 3.78
CA GLY A 196 0.41 -1.32 4.21
C GLY A 196 -1.10 -1.13 4.20
N ASP A 197 -1.77 -2.25 4.48
CA ASP A 197 -3.20 -2.44 4.59
C ASP A 197 -3.97 -2.07 3.30
N ILE A 198 -3.67 -2.82 2.23
CA ILE A 198 -4.38 -2.75 0.96
C ILE A 198 -5.70 -3.53 1.03
N PHE A 199 -5.67 -4.70 1.70
CA PHE A 199 -6.80 -5.63 1.79
C PHE A 199 -7.78 -5.32 2.91
N ASP A 200 -8.90 -6.03 2.84
CA ASP A 200 -10.02 -6.05 3.79
C ASP A 200 -10.79 -4.72 3.94
N ARG A 201 -12.00 -4.82 4.46
CA ARG A 201 -12.97 -3.76 4.78
C ARG A 201 -13.68 -3.17 3.56
N GLY A 202 -12.96 -2.59 2.60
CA GLY A 202 -13.53 -2.11 1.34
C GLY A 202 -13.58 -3.20 0.27
N PRO A 203 -14.32 -2.98 -0.83
CA PRO A 203 -14.76 -4.06 -1.72
C PRO A 203 -13.71 -4.53 -2.74
N HIS A 204 -12.71 -3.71 -3.10
CA HIS A 204 -11.91 -3.96 -4.31
C HIS A 204 -10.40 -3.77 -4.11
N ALA A 205 -9.80 -4.53 -3.21
CA ALA A 205 -8.34 -4.61 -3.09
C ALA A 205 -7.69 -5.15 -4.37
N ASP A 206 -8.40 -6.01 -5.11
CA ASP A 206 -7.96 -6.56 -6.40
C ASP A 206 -7.75 -5.47 -7.46
N VAL A 207 -8.66 -4.51 -7.57
CA VAL A 207 -8.55 -3.37 -8.51
C VAL A 207 -7.38 -2.46 -8.11
N ILE A 208 -7.16 -2.25 -6.81
CA ILE A 208 -6.01 -1.48 -6.31
C ILE A 208 -4.71 -2.14 -6.73
N LEU A 209 -4.56 -3.45 -6.51
CA LEU A 209 -3.36 -4.20 -6.88
C LEU A 209 -3.11 -4.23 -8.39
N ASP A 210 -4.15 -4.40 -9.21
CA ASP A 210 -4.04 -4.30 -10.67
C ASP A 210 -3.44 -2.95 -11.10
N ASN A 211 -3.87 -1.85 -10.47
CA ASN A 211 -3.34 -0.51 -10.76
C ASN A 211 -1.90 -0.31 -10.23
N LEU A 212 -1.60 -0.82 -9.04
CA LEU A 212 -0.24 -0.77 -8.48
C LEU A 212 0.76 -1.55 -9.34
N MET A 213 0.36 -2.71 -9.89
CA MET A 213 1.18 -3.49 -10.82
C MET A 213 1.49 -2.75 -12.12
N GLY A 214 0.59 -1.89 -12.57
CA GLY A 214 0.80 -1.01 -13.72
C GLY A 214 1.61 0.26 -13.41
N HIS A 215 1.87 0.55 -12.14
CA HIS A 215 2.58 1.77 -11.76
C HIS A 215 4.09 1.66 -12.03
N HIS A 216 4.69 2.74 -12.58
CA HIS A 216 6.08 2.73 -13.05
C HIS A 216 7.15 2.55 -11.95
N SER A 217 6.84 2.87 -10.71
CA SER A 217 7.73 2.70 -9.55
C SER A 217 6.90 2.68 -8.27
N VAL A 218 6.80 1.52 -7.63
CA VAL A 218 6.05 1.34 -6.38
C VAL A 218 6.81 0.41 -5.45
N ASP A 219 6.75 0.67 -4.16
CA ASP A 219 7.07 -0.29 -3.11
C ASP A 219 5.97 -0.35 -2.04
N ILE A 220 5.91 -1.46 -1.31
CA ILE A 220 4.84 -1.76 -0.37
C ILE A 220 5.46 -2.24 0.95
N GLN A 221 5.10 -1.63 2.05
CA GLN A 221 5.38 -2.18 3.37
C GLN A 221 4.15 -2.96 3.82
N TRP A 222 4.31 -4.26 4.08
CA TRP A 222 3.16 -5.12 4.38
C TRP A 222 2.44 -4.71 5.65
N GLY A 223 1.12 -4.50 5.56
CA GLY A 223 0.24 -4.36 6.71
C GLY A 223 -0.23 -5.71 7.25
N ASN A 224 -0.89 -5.71 8.41
CA ASN A 224 -1.40 -6.95 9.01
C ASN A 224 -2.51 -7.58 8.14
N HIS A 225 -3.33 -6.79 7.47
CA HIS A 225 -4.30 -7.33 6.51
C HIS A 225 -3.62 -7.91 5.26
N ASP A 226 -2.52 -7.33 4.80
CA ASP A 226 -1.78 -7.86 3.65
C ASP A 226 -1.13 -9.21 3.95
N VAL A 227 -0.44 -9.35 5.09
CA VAL A 227 0.19 -10.64 5.47
C VAL A 227 -0.83 -11.75 5.72
N LEU A 228 -2.04 -11.40 6.16
CA LEU A 228 -3.17 -12.33 6.26
C LEU A 228 -3.50 -12.93 4.89
N TRP A 229 -3.69 -12.09 3.87
CA TRP A 229 -4.00 -12.53 2.51
C TRP A 229 -2.82 -13.25 1.84
N MET A 230 -1.59 -12.82 2.10
CA MET A 230 -0.38 -13.52 1.69
C MET A 230 -0.31 -14.93 2.30
N GLY A 231 -0.68 -15.08 3.58
CA GLY A 231 -0.78 -16.37 4.25
C GLY A 231 -1.89 -17.26 3.68
N ALA A 232 -3.04 -16.69 3.37
CA ALA A 232 -4.15 -17.38 2.73
C ALA A 232 -3.77 -17.90 1.34
N ALA A 233 -3.15 -17.06 0.51
CA ALA A 233 -2.65 -17.44 -0.82
C ALA A 233 -1.54 -18.50 -0.75
N ALA A 234 -0.73 -18.48 0.30
CA ALA A 234 0.29 -19.50 0.56
C ALA A 234 -0.30 -20.86 1.01
N GLY A 235 -1.59 -20.87 1.39
CA GLY A 235 -2.33 -22.06 1.80
C GLY A 235 -2.37 -22.29 3.32
N SER A 236 -2.23 -21.25 4.14
CA SER A 236 -2.47 -21.33 5.59
C SER A 236 -3.97 -21.46 5.87
N PRO A 237 -4.46 -22.60 6.43
CA PRO A 237 -5.88 -22.79 6.66
C PRO A 237 -6.51 -21.70 7.54
N VAL A 238 -5.81 -21.28 8.58
CA VAL A 238 -6.32 -20.24 9.49
C VAL A 238 -6.38 -18.87 8.80
N CYS A 239 -5.38 -18.52 7.97
CA CYS A 239 -5.40 -17.26 7.22
C CYS A 239 -6.53 -17.27 6.18
N VAL A 240 -6.78 -18.40 5.52
CA VAL A 240 -7.93 -18.59 4.62
C VAL A 240 -9.26 -18.39 5.38
N ALA A 241 -9.41 -19.03 6.55
CA ALA A 241 -10.61 -18.90 7.36
C ALA A 241 -10.86 -17.44 7.79
N ILE A 242 -9.81 -16.72 8.20
CA ILE A 242 -9.91 -15.31 8.60
C ILE A 242 -10.24 -14.43 7.40
N ALA A 243 -9.58 -14.61 6.23
CA ALA A 243 -9.84 -13.83 5.03
C ALA A 243 -11.30 -13.99 4.55
N VAL A 244 -11.79 -15.23 4.46
CA VAL A 244 -13.19 -15.52 4.09
C VAL A 244 -14.15 -14.92 5.12
N LYS A 245 -13.89 -15.11 6.43
CA LYS A 245 -14.68 -14.52 7.52
C LYS A 245 -14.74 -12.98 7.40
N ASN A 246 -13.61 -12.34 7.11
CA ASN A 246 -13.56 -10.89 6.93
C ASN A 246 -14.39 -10.44 5.72
N CYS A 247 -14.30 -11.13 4.58
CA CYS A 247 -15.10 -10.81 3.40
C CYS A 247 -16.61 -10.95 3.67
N ILE A 248 -17.04 -12.00 4.37
CA ILE A 248 -18.44 -12.16 4.76
C ILE A 248 -18.86 -11.03 5.72
N GLN A 249 -18.02 -10.69 6.69
CA GLN A 249 -18.31 -9.67 7.71
C GLN A 249 -18.52 -8.27 7.11
N TYR A 250 -17.82 -7.95 6.00
CA TYR A 250 -17.85 -6.64 5.35
C TYR A 250 -18.62 -6.64 4.02
N ASP A 251 -19.31 -7.73 3.69
CA ASP A 251 -20.08 -7.89 2.44
C ASP A 251 -19.21 -7.74 1.17
N ASN A 252 -18.00 -8.30 1.21
CA ASN A 252 -17.03 -8.27 0.12
C ASN A 252 -16.85 -9.63 -0.58
N MET A 253 -17.88 -10.48 -0.58
CA MET A 253 -17.83 -11.82 -1.17
C MET A 253 -17.65 -11.77 -2.68
N ASP A 254 -18.16 -10.74 -3.35
CA ASP A 254 -17.97 -10.53 -4.79
C ASP A 254 -16.49 -10.50 -5.19
N MET A 255 -15.62 -9.95 -4.37
CA MET A 255 -14.17 -9.98 -4.62
C MET A 255 -13.62 -11.41 -4.56
N LEU A 256 -14.06 -12.23 -3.60
CA LEU A 256 -13.66 -13.63 -3.52
C LEU A 256 -14.12 -14.41 -4.76
N GLU A 257 -15.42 -14.33 -5.10
CA GLU A 257 -16.04 -15.16 -6.13
C GLU A 257 -15.71 -14.66 -7.53
N ASN A 258 -15.91 -13.37 -7.81
CA ASN A 258 -15.80 -12.80 -9.16
C ASN A 258 -14.36 -12.41 -9.51
N ALA A 259 -13.59 -11.84 -8.59
CA ALA A 259 -12.23 -11.43 -8.90
C ALA A 259 -11.20 -12.56 -8.73
N TYR A 260 -11.33 -13.37 -7.67
CA TYR A 260 -10.36 -14.42 -7.36
C TYR A 260 -10.85 -15.85 -7.67
N GLY A 261 -12.12 -16.04 -8.02
CA GLY A 261 -12.67 -17.34 -8.38
C GLY A 261 -12.76 -18.33 -7.21
N ILE A 262 -12.91 -17.83 -5.98
CA ILE A 262 -13.03 -18.63 -4.76
C ILE A 262 -14.47 -19.12 -4.62
N ASN A 263 -14.69 -20.44 -4.63
CA ASN A 263 -16.01 -21.01 -4.55
C ASN A 263 -16.51 -21.09 -3.09
N LEU A 264 -17.54 -20.31 -2.76
CA LEU A 264 -18.17 -20.28 -1.44
C LEU A 264 -19.40 -21.19 -1.30
N LEU A 265 -19.88 -21.82 -2.38
CA LEU A 265 -21.08 -22.65 -2.37
C LEU A 265 -21.01 -23.82 -1.35
N PRO A 266 -19.91 -24.58 -1.23
CA PRO A 266 -19.84 -25.64 -0.21
C PRO A 266 -19.99 -25.10 1.21
N LEU A 267 -19.41 -23.96 1.53
CA LEU A 267 -19.56 -23.27 2.80
C LEU A 267 -21.03 -22.85 3.04
N ALA A 268 -21.68 -22.29 2.03
CA ALA A 268 -23.07 -21.85 2.11
C ALA A 268 -24.00 -23.04 2.43
N VAL A 269 -23.85 -24.16 1.70
CA VAL A 269 -24.65 -25.38 1.93
C VAL A 269 -24.40 -25.95 3.32
N PHE A 270 -23.15 -26.10 3.73
CA PHE A 270 -22.79 -26.58 5.08
C PHE A 270 -23.39 -25.70 6.17
N SER A 271 -23.29 -24.38 6.02
CA SER A 271 -23.75 -23.41 7.01
C SER A 271 -25.26 -23.43 7.17
N ASP A 272 -26.01 -23.59 6.07
CA ASP A 272 -27.48 -23.63 6.07
C ASP A 272 -28.03 -24.88 6.76
N VAL A 273 -27.35 -26.01 6.60
CA VAL A 273 -27.73 -27.27 7.21
C VAL A 273 -27.34 -27.33 8.69
N THR A 274 -26.17 -26.80 9.05
CA THR A 274 -25.55 -26.98 10.37
C THR A 274 -26.02 -25.97 11.39
N TYR A 275 -26.14 -24.68 11.00
CA TYR A 275 -26.43 -23.59 11.93
C TYR A 275 -27.87 -23.08 11.74
N ARG A 276 -28.67 -23.08 12.81
CA ARG A 276 -30.08 -22.61 12.77
C ARG A 276 -30.21 -21.14 13.12
N ASP A 277 -29.55 -20.70 14.18
CA ASP A 277 -29.52 -19.31 14.63
C ASP A 277 -28.08 -18.76 14.60
N ALA A 278 -27.94 -17.61 14.00
CA ALA A 278 -26.67 -16.91 13.90
C ALA A 278 -26.85 -15.38 14.00
N ALA A 279 -27.88 -14.92 14.70
CA ALA A 279 -28.25 -13.50 14.76
C ALA A 279 -27.11 -12.61 15.29
N VAL A 280 -26.24 -13.12 16.17
CA VAL A 280 -25.08 -12.38 16.69
C VAL A 280 -23.95 -12.23 15.67
N PHE A 281 -23.94 -13.03 14.61
CA PHE A 281 -22.93 -13.03 13.55
C PHE A 281 -23.36 -12.26 12.30
N ARG A 282 -24.35 -11.40 12.39
CA ARG A 282 -24.78 -10.58 11.24
C ARG A 282 -23.61 -9.80 10.66
N PRO A 283 -23.46 -9.76 9.33
CA PRO A 283 -22.50 -8.88 8.65
C PRO A 283 -22.68 -7.43 9.09
N ARG A 284 -21.61 -6.66 9.08
CA ARG A 284 -21.69 -5.22 9.37
C ARG A 284 -22.36 -4.52 8.20
N VAL A 285 -23.48 -3.86 8.47
CA VAL A 285 -24.15 -3.01 7.48
C VAL A 285 -23.32 -1.76 7.27
N LEU A 286 -22.86 -1.53 6.05
CA LEU A 286 -22.18 -0.29 5.69
C LEU A 286 -23.19 0.89 5.65
N PRO A 287 -22.77 2.12 6.02
CA PRO A 287 -23.68 3.27 6.01
C PRO A 287 -24.20 3.57 4.61
N ALA A 288 -25.50 3.85 4.51
CA ALA A 288 -26.26 4.42 3.41
C ALA A 288 -25.83 4.08 1.96
N GLY A 289 -26.56 3.22 1.32
CA GLY A 289 -26.43 2.87 -0.10
C GLY A 289 -26.36 1.39 -0.41
N HIS A 290 -26.04 0.55 0.56
CA HIS A 290 -26.03 -0.90 0.38
C HIS A 290 -27.28 -1.51 1.04
N SER A 291 -28.15 -2.09 0.22
CA SER A 291 -29.23 -2.95 0.71
C SER A 291 -28.64 -4.19 1.38
N LEU A 292 -29.21 -4.62 2.51
CA LEU A 292 -28.89 -5.93 3.08
C LEU A 292 -29.07 -6.99 1.99
N PRO A 293 -28.14 -7.97 1.88
CA PRO A 293 -28.33 -9.09 0.98
C PRO A 293 -29.68 -9.76 1.23
N ARG A 294 -30.34 -10.25 0.18
CA ARG A 294 -31.63 -10.94 0.27
C ARG A 294 -31.58 -12.15 1.22
N ASP A 295 -30.37 -12.72 1.40
CA ASP A 295 -30.11 -13.90 2.22
C ASP A 295 -29.28 -13.58 3.47
N SER A 296 -29.58 -12.47 4.15
CA SER A 296 -28.84 -12.02 5.34
C SER A 296 -28.72 -13.08 6.46
N GLU A 297 -29.67 -14.02 6.54
CA GLU A 297 -29.60 -15.13 7.48
C GLU A 297 -28.57 -16.17 7.08
N LEU A 298 -28.49 -16.53 5.78
CA LEU A 298 -27.49 -17.46 5.28
C LEU A 298 -26.08 -16.89 5.48
N PHE A 299 -25.85 -15.60 5.19
CA PHE A 299 -24.56 -14.96 5.41
C PHE A 299 -24.19 -14.90 6.89
N SER A 300 -25.17 -14.73 7.79
CA SER A 300 -24.93 -14.81 9.24
C SER A 300 -24.50 -16.22 9.66
N ARG A 301 -25.11 -17.27 9.07
CA ARG A 301 -24.75 -18.68 9.32
C ARG A 301 -23.36 -18.99 8.75
N MET A 302 -23.02 -18.52 7.54
CA MET A 302 -21.70 -18.64 6.94
C MET A 302 -20.63 -17.93 7.79
N HIS A 303 -20.92 -16.74 8.29
CA HIS A 303 -20.03 -16.00 9.18
C HIS A 303 -19.78 -16.76 10.49
N LYS A 304 -20.85 -17.32 11.12
CA LYS A 304 -20.74 -18.17 12.32
C LYS A 304 -19.88 -19.41 12.04
N ALA A 305 -20.14 -20.12 10.94
CA ALA A 305 -19.37 -21.30 10.54
C ALA A 305 -17.86 -20.98 10.40
N MET A 306 -17.54 -19.91 9.68
CA MET A 306 -16.15 -19.48 9.49
C MET A 306 -15.50 -19.01 10.79
N CYS A 307 -16.23 -18.34 11.70
CA CYS A 307 -15.71 -17.99 13.03
C CYS A 307 -15.37 -19.24 13.85
N VAL A 308 -16.23 -20.25 13.86
CA VAL A 308 -15.99 -21.51 14.60
C VAL A 308 -14.76 -22.23 14.03
N ILE A 309 -14.69 -22.42 12.70
CA ILE A 309 -13.54 -23.04 12.04
C ILE A 309 -12.26 -22.25 12.34
N MET A 310 -12.30 -20.92 12.24
CA MET A 310 -11.18 -20.04 12.57
C MET A 310 -10.68 -20.25 13.99
N PHE A 311 -11.57 -20.22 15.00
CA PHE A 311 -11.17 -20.40 16.41
C PHE A 311 -10.56 -21.77 16.66
N LYS A 312 -11.07 -22.84 16.04
CA LYS A 312 -10.47 -24.18 16.10
C LYS A 312 -9.05 -24.19 15.55
N LEU A 313 -8.84 -23.59 14.37
CA LEU A 313 -7.53 -23.52 13.72
C LEU A 313 -6.56 -22.64 14.50
N GLU A 314 -7.01 -21.54 15.10
CA GLU A 314 -6.18 -20.71 15.99
C GLU A 314 -5.71 -21.49 17.22
N GLY A 315 -6.62 -22.24 17.89
CA GLY A 315 -6.27 -23.12 18.99
C GLY A 315 -5.23 -24.18 18.61
N GLN A 316 -5.35 -24.77 17.42
CA GLN A 316 -4.37 -25.73 16.90
C GLN A 316 -2.98 -25.09 16.68
N ILE A 317 -2.90 -23.84 16.16
CA ILE A 317 -1.61 -23.13 16.04
C ILE A 317 -1.04 -22.82 17.41
N ILE A 318 -1.84 -22.29 18.31
CA ILE A 318 -1.41 -21.95 19.69
C ILE A 318 -0.84 -23.18 20.40
N ALA A 319 -1.48 -24.34 20.25
CA ALA A 319 -1.01 -25.59 20.84
C ALA A 319 0.35 -26.06 20.28
N ARG A 320 0.55 -25.92 18.95
CA ARG A 320 1.83 -26.35 18.30
C ARG A 320 2.93 -25.29 18.33
N ARG A 321 2.62 -24.02 18.74
CA ARG A 321 3.54 -22.87 18.83
C ARG A 321 3.52 -22.22 20.21
N PRO A 322 3.92 -22.95 21.27
CA PRO A 322 3.95 -22.38 22.62
C PRO A 322 4.90 -21.17 22.74
N GLU A 323 5.90 -21.06 21.85
CA GLU A 323 6.80 -19.93 21.74
C GLU A 323 6.11 -18.60 21.40
N TYR A 324 4.89 -18.61 20.85
CA TYR A 324 4.09 -17.41 20.60
C TYR A 324 3.47 -16.82 21.87
N GLN A 325 3.47 -17.57 22.99
CA GLN A 325 2.94 -17.14 24.29
C GLN A 325 1.50 -16.62 24.20
N MET A 326 0.64 -17.34 23.48
CA MET A 326 -0.75 -16.97 23.20
C MET A 326 -1.78 -17.98 23.76
N SER A 327 -1.41 -18.77 24.78
CA SER A 327 -2.32 -19.78 25.37
C SER A 327 -3.61 -19.18 25.94
N ASP A 328 -3.58 -17.91 26.35
CA ASP A 328 -4.74 -17.14 26.77
C ASP A 328 -5.73 -16.83 25.62
N ARG A 329 -5.32 -17.05 24.36
CA ARG A 329 -6.13 -16.85 23.15
C ARG A 329 -6.72 -18.14 22.58
N ASP A 330 -6.48 -19.29 23.18
CA ASP A 330 -7.21 -20.52 22.87
C ASP A 330 -8.62 -20.45 23.50
N MET A 331 -9.50 -19.68 22.83
CA MET A 331 -10.77 -19.27 23.40
C MET A 331 -11.75 -20.43 23.57
N LEU A 332 -11.79 -21.40 22.65
CA LEU A 332 -12.72 -22.53 22.71
C LEU A 332 -12.42 -23.46 23.87
N SER A 333 -11.13 -23.68 24.19
CA SER A 333 -10.74 -24.52 25.33
C SER A 333 -11.05 -23.88 26.70
N ARG A 334 -11.39 -22.59 26.74
CA ARG A 334 -11.70 -21.83 27.96
C ARG A 334 -13.20 -21.68 28.22
N ILE A 335 -14.06 -22.11 27.30
CA ILE A 335 -15.51 -22.05 27.47
C ILE A 335 -15.97 -23.08 28.48
N ASN A 336 -16.76 -22.64 29.45
CA ASN A 336 -17.58 -23.53 30.25
C ASN A 336 -18.88 -23.83 29.49
N TYR A 337 -18.87 -24.94 28.74
CA TYR A 337 -20.01 -25.35 27.90
C TYR A 337 -21.28 -25.67 28.66
N GLN A 338 -21.17 -26.03 29.95
CA GLN A 338 -22.36 -26.33 30.77
C GLN A 338 -23.09 -25.05 31.16
N ASN A 339 -22.35 -24.01 31.48
CA ASN A 339 -22.93 -22.76 31.97
C ASN A 339 -23.05 -21.69 30.88
N GLY A 340 -22.48 -21.91 29.67
CA GLY A 340 -22.44 -20.93 28.58
C GLY A 340 -21.62 -19.68 28.94
N THR A 341 -20.50 -19.86 29.63
CA THR A 341 -19.66 -18.74 30.11
C THR A 341 -18.19 -18.93 29.73
N ILE A 342 -17.43 -17.83 29.72
CA ILE A 342 -15.97 -17.85 29.54
C ILE A 342 -15.32 -16.90 30.55
N GLU A 343 -14.15 -17.30 31.09
CA GLU A 343 -13.34 -16.43 31.93
C GLU A 343 -12.25 -15.74 31.11
N ILE A 344 -12.21 -14.40 31.13
CA ILE A 344 -11.18 -13.57 30.46
C ILE A 344 -10.64 -12.58 31.48
N ASP A 345 -9.32 -12.57 31.62
CA ASP A 345 -8.58 -11.67 32.52
C ASP A 345 -9.16 -11.66 33.96
N GLY A 346 -9.59 -12.87 34.48
CA GLY A 346 -10.13 -13.04 35.80
C GLY A 346 -11.62 -12.66 35.95
N THR A 347 -12.29 -12.28 34.86
CA THR A 347 -13.73 -11.95 34.86
C THR A 347 -14.51 -12.98 34.06
N VAL A 348 -15.61 -13.46 34.61
CA VAL A 348 -16.51 -14.43 33.95
C VAL A 348 -17.58 -13.68 33.18
N TYR A 349 -17.69 -13.99 31.88
CA TYR A 349 -18.64 -13.37 30.95
C TYR A 349 -19.63 -14.43 30.43
N PRO A 350 -20.94 -14.14 30.37
CA PRO A 350 -21.90 -14.98 29.65
C PRO A 350 -21.72 -14.84 28.14
N LEU A 351 -21.87 -15.94 27.41
CA LEU A 351 -21.85 -15.95 25.95
C LEU A 351 -23.24 -15.57 25.42
N ARG A 352 -23.27 -14.77 24.36
CA ARG A 352 -24.50 -14.37 23.64
C ARG A 352 -25.08 -15.49 22.78
N ASP A 353 -24.24 -16.43 22.39
CA ASP A 353 -24.58 -17.59 21.59
C ASP A 353 -23.83 -18.80 22.18
N THR A 354 -24.56 -19.88 22.49
CA THR A 354 -24.04 -21.13 23.04
C THR A 354 -24.35 -22.33 22.15
N ASP A 355 -24.97 -22.11 20.99
CA ASP A 355 -25.27 -23.13 19.99
C ASP A 355 -24.06 -23.41 19.10
N PHE A 356 -23.23 -24.37 19.51
CA PHE A 356 -22.02 -24.78 18.78
C PHE A 356 -22.11 -26.26 18.35
N PRO A 357 -22.93 -26.59 17.34
CA PRO A 357 -23.23 -27.98 16.98
C PRO A 357 -22.02 -28.80 16.51
N THR A 358 -20.94 -28.15 16.13
CA THR A 358 -19.70 -28.79 15.62
C THR A 358 -18.56 -28.81 16.63
N ILE A 359 -18.75 -28.29 17.83
CA ILE A 359 -17.74 -28.29 18.89
C ILE A 359 -17.94 -29.45 19.83
N ASP A 360 -16.92 -30.30 19.95
CA ASP A 360 -16.86 -31.32 21.02
C ASP A 360 -16.18 -30.69 22.25
N PRO A 361 -16.85 -30.52 23.39
CA PRO A 361 -16.25 -29.97 24.61
C PRO A 361 -15.01 -30.73 25.12
N ALA A 362 -14.84 -32.00 24.74
CA ALA A 362 -13.68 -32.81 25.12
C ALA A 362 -12.42 -32.51 24.25
N ASP A 363 -12.64 -32.04 23.02
CA ASP A 363 -11.58 -31.65 22.08
C ASP A 363 -12.06 -30.48 21.22
N PRO A 364 -12.19 -29.28 21.81
CA PRO A 364 -12.92 -28.17 21.21
C PRO A 364 -12.24 -27.59 19.95
N ASN A 365 -10.93 -27.82 19.78
CA ASN A 365 -10.16 -27.34 18.63
C ASN A 365 -10.14 -28.32 17.45
N LYS A 366 -10.76 -29.49 17.57
CA LYS A 366 -10.85 -30.50 16.50
C LYS A 366 -11.89 -30.10 15.46
N LEU A 367 -11.49 -30.08 14.19
CA LEU A 367 -12.43 -29.92 13.07
C LEU A 367 -13.28 -31.19 12.91
N THR A 368 -14.55 -31.02 12.55
CA THR A 368 -15.34 -32.16 12.05
C THR A 368 -14.86 -32.55 10.63
N PRO A 369 -15.18 -33.74 10.13
CA PRO A 369 -14.85 -34.10 8.74
C PRO A 369 -15.37 -33.10 7.72
N GLU A 370 -16.59 -32.59 7.91
CA GLU A 370 -17.24 -31.64 7.03
C GLU A 370 -16.52 -30.27 7.08
N GLU A 371 -16.14 -29.79 8.28
CA GLU A 371 -15.33 -28.57 8.42
C GLU A 371 -13.96 -28.70 7.78
N GLN A 372 -13.34 -29.90 7.90
CA GLN A 372 -12.05 -30.18 7.23
C GLN A 372 -12.20 -30.14 5.72
N ASP A 373 -13.25 -30.76 5.15
CA ASP A 373 -13.51 -30.73 3.71
C ASP A 373 -13.73 -29.31 3.20
N ILE A 374 -14.47 -28.46 3.96
CA ILE A 374 -14.70 -27.05 3.62
C ILE A 374 -13.39 -26.28 3.58
N ILE A 375 -12.58 -26.38 4.63
CA ILE A 375 -11.34 -25.61 4.70
C ILE A 375 -10.31 -26.08 3.67
N ASP A 376 -10.22 -27.38 3.40
CA ASP A 376 -9.34 -27.94 2.38
C ASP A 376 -9.76 -27.48 0.98
N GLY A 377 -11.06 -27.44 0.70
CA GLY A 377 -11.63 -26.90 -0.53
C GLY A 377 -11.31 -25.42 -0.72
N LEU A 378 -11.47 -24.62 0.32
CA LEU A 378 -11.12 -23.19 0.30
C LEU A 378 -9.62 -22.98 0.12
N VAL A 379 -8.76 -23.67 0.87
CA VAL A 379 -7.29 -23.62 0.72
C VAL A 379 -6.89 -23.97 -0.71
N SER A 380 -7.49 -25.01 -1.28
CA SER A 380 -7.23 -25.40 -2.67
C SER A 380 -7.62 -24.29 -3.65
N SER A 381 -8.77 -23.61 -3.43
CA SER A 381 -9.24 -22.51 -4.26
C SER A 381 -8.29 -21.30 -4.18
N PHE A 382 -7.87 -20.89 -2.98
CA PHE A 382 -6.91 -19.80 -2.77
C PHE A 382 -5.56 -20.09 -3.45
N ARG A 383 -5.03 -21.31 -3.32
CA ARG A 383 -3.77 -21.70 -3.94
C ARG A 383 -3.84 -21.77 -5.46
N ARG A 384 -5.01 -22.03 -6.05
CA ARG A 384 -5.21 -22.16 -7.51
C ARG A 384 -5.71 -20.88 -8.17
N SER A 385 -6.13 -19.89 -7.42
CA SER A 385 -6.55 -18.59 -7.96
C SER A 385 -5.39 -17.89 -8.64
N GLU A 386 -5.37 -17.87 -9.98
CA GLU A 386 -4.28 -17.29 -10.75
C GLU A 386 -4.08 -15.80 -10.42
N LYS A 387 -5.17 -15.01 -10.41
CA LYS A 387 -5.12 -13.58 -10.10
C LYS A 387 -4.57 -13.34 -8.70
N LEU A 388 -5.03 -14.09 -7.68
CA LEU A 388 -4.54 -13.95 -6.32
C LEU A 388 -3.05 -14.31 -6.21
N GLN A 389 -2.60 -15.34 -6.93
CA GLN A 389 -1.18 -15.73 -6.94
C GLN A 389 -0.31 -14.67 -7.63
N ILE A 390 -0.79 -14.02 -8.69
CA ILE A 390 -0.11 -12.90 -9.35
C ILE A 390 0.03 -11.73 -8.36
N HIS A 391 -1.05 -11.33 -7.70
CA HIS A 391 -1.06 -10.27 -6.70
C HIS A 391 -0.12 -10.57 -5.52
N THR A 392 -0.14 -11.80 -5.02
CA THR A 392 0.73 -12.23 -3.91
C THR A 392 2.21 -12.19 -4.30
N ARG A 393 2.57 -12.69 -5.50
CA ARG A 393 3.95 -12.58 -6.00
C ARG A 393 4.38 -11.13 -6.17
N PHE A 394 3.48 -10.26 -6.63
CA PHE A 394 3.76 -8.83 -6.70
C PHE A 394 4.04 -8.25 -5.32
N LEU A 395 3.22 -8.53 -4.30
CA LEU A 395 3.46 -8.11 -2.92
C LEU A 395 4.82 -8.57 -2.40
N TYR A 396 5.25 -9.81 -2.72
CA TYR A 396 6.60 -10.29 -2.36
C TYR A 396 7.72 -9.64 -3.17
N SER A 397 7.48 -9.28 -4.43
CA SER A 397 8.51 -8.73 -5.32
C SER A 397 8.87 -7.28 -5.03
N VAL A 398 7.87 -6.46 -4.69
CA VAL A 398 8.05 -5.02 -4.42
C VAL A 398 7.92 -4.68 -2.94
N GLY A 399 7.49 -5.64 -2.10
CA GLY A 399 7.15 -5.43 -0.70
C GLY A 399 8.13 -6.04 0.29
N SER A 400 8.04 -5.54 1.53
CA SER A 400 8.81 -5.99 2.70
C SER A 400 8.12 -5.52 3.99
N ILE A 401 8.58 -6.00 5.15
CA ILE A 401 8.09 -5.53 6.45
C ILE A 401 8.47 -4.05 6.69
N TYR A 402 9.65 -3.64 6.22
CA TYR A 402 10.09 -2.25 6.29
C TYR A 402 10.89 -1.86 5.05
N ARG A 403 11.04 -0.57 4.81
CA ARG A 403 11.88 0.00 3.75
C ARG A 403 12.69 1.18 4.27
N ARG A 404 13.97 1.25 3.89
CA ARG A 404 14.76 2.49 3.97
C ARG A 404 14.77 3.12 2.59
N HIS A 405 14.37 4.38 2.47
CA HIS A 405 14.36 5.08 1.20
C HIS A 405 14.66 6.58 1.38
N ASN A 406 15.70 7.05 0.72
CA ASN A 406 16.13 8.46 0.71
C ASN A 406 16.23 9.10 2.11
N GLY A 407 16.71 8.32 3.08
CA GLY A 407 16.87 8.75 4.46
C GLY A 407 15.64 8.54 5.34
N ASN A 408 14.53 8.06 4.82
CA ASN A 408 13.33 7.74 5.57
C ASN A 408 13.22 6.23 5.87
N LEU A 409 12.56 5.90 6.98
CA LEU A 409 12.21 4.55 7.40
C LEU A 409 10.70 4.37 7.30
N LEU A 410 10.27 3.41 6.49
CA LEU A 410 8.88 3.09 6.27
C LEU A 410 8.56 1.72 6.87
N TYR A 411 7.52 1.62 7.65
CA TYR A 411 6.92 0.36 8.13
C TYR A 411 5.48 0.60 8.56
N HIS A 412 4.64 -0.43 8.48
CA HIS A 412 3.22 -0.28 8.74
C HIS A 412 2.89 -0.10 10.22
N GLY A 413 3.27 -1.02 11.09
CA GLY A 413 2.86 -1.09 12.49
C GLY A 413 3.81 -0.42 13.48
N CYS A 414 4.73 -1.18 14.09
CA CYS A 414 5.61 -0.67 15.14
C CYS A 414 6.98 -1.37 15.18
N ILE A 415 7.93 -0.77 15.89
CA ILE A 415 9.11 -1.45 16.41
C ILE A 415 8.79 -1.84 17.85
N PRO A 416 8.52 -3.12 18.16
CA PRO A 416 8.06 -3.53 19.48
C PRO A 416 9.04 -3.16 20.58
N CYS A 417 8.52 -2.55 21.67
CA CYS A 417 9.30 -2.22 22.85
C CYS A 417 8.59 -2.65 24.13
N ASP A 418 9.32 -2.70 25.22
CA ASP A 418 8.83 -2.98 26.56
C ASP A 418 8.23 -1.73 27.25
N GLY A 419 7.80 -1.89 28.51
CA GLY A 419 7.23 -0.81 29.31
C GLY A 419 8.21 0.33 29.66
N ASN A 420 9.51 0.14 29.44
CA ASN A 420 10.57 1.15 29.63
C ASN A 420 10.98 1.80 28.31
N GLY A 421 10.40 1.36 27.18
CA GLY A 421 10.75 1.82 25.84
C GLY A 421 11.99 1.15 25.27
N GLU A 422 12.52 0.08 25.85
CA GLU A 422 13.61 -0.69 25.27
C GLU A 422 13.07 -1.66 24.20
N PHE A 423 13.83 -1.87 23.10
CA PHE A 423 13.41 -2.81 22.05
C PHE A 423 13.26 -4.22 22.61
N MET A 424 12.10 -4.83 22.36
CA MET A 424 11.80 -6.18 22.85
C MET A 424 12.70 -7.22 22.22
N ASP A 425 13.13 -8.18 23.04
CA ASP A 425 13.83 -9.38 22.60
C ASP A 425 12.83 -10.46 22.17
N PHE A 426 13.03 -11.01 20.98
CA PHE A 426 12.26 -12.12 20.42
C PHE A 426 13.16 -13.35 20.28
N SER A 427 12.77 -14.44 20.91
CA SER A 427 13.44 -15.76 20.83
C SER A 427 12.58 -16.79 20.10
N LEU A 428 11.90 -16.38 19.04
CA LEU A 428 11.09 -17.26 18.21
C LEU A 428 12.01 -18.13 17.34
N TYR A 429 11.97 -19.44 17.51
CA TYR A 429 12.77 -20.42 16.74
C TYR A 429 14.30 -20.25 16.80
N SER A 430 14.83 -19.46 17.73
CA SER A 430 16.25 -19.19 17.87
C SER A 430 16.64 -19.05 19.35
N ASP A 431 17.81 -19.59 19.73
CA ASP A 431 18.37 -19.42 21.07
C ASP A 431 18.95 -18.01 21.28
N THR A 432 19.20 -17.28 20.19
CA THR A 432 19.71 -15.90 20.24
C THR A 432 18.54 -14.93 20.08
N PRO A 433 18.28 -14.08 21.09
CA PRO A 433 17.25 -13.05 20.98
C PRO A 433 17.54 -12.07 19.85
N LEU A 434 16.50 -11.70 19.11
CA LEU A 434 16.55 -10.69 18.05
C LEU A 434 15.67 -9.50 18.45
N LYS A 435 16.09 -8.27 18.14
CA LYS A 435 15.34 -7.05 18.42
C LYS A 435 15.54 -6.00 17.34
N GLY A 436 14.68 -4.99 17.31
CA GLY A 436 14.77 -3.88 16.38
C GLY A 436 14.86 -4.35 14.93
N ARG A 437 15.79 -3.78 14.18
CA ARG A 437 16.03 -4.12 12.77
C ARG A 437 16.34 -5.60 12.56
N ALA A 438 17.17 -6.22 13.40
CA ALA A 438 17.54 -7.62 13.25
C ALA A 438 16.33 -8.56 13.32
N PHE A 439 15.36 -8.23 14.20
CA PHE A 439 14.10 -8.96 14.28
C PHE A 439 13.24 -8.77 13.02
N LEU A 440 13.13 -7.55 12.49
CA LEU A 440 12.36 -7.31 11.26
C LEU A 440 12.97 -7.99 10.04
N ASP A 441 14.31 -7.99 9.92
CA ASP A 441 15.03 -8.71 8.84
C ASP A 441 14.79 -10.22 8.90
N TRP A 442 14.74 -10.77 10.11
CA TRP A 442 14.43 -12.18 10.33
C TRP A 442 12.96 -12.48 10.02
N ALA A 443 12.04 -11.63 10.48
CA ALA A 443 10.59 -11.78 10.26
C ALA A 443 10.24 -11.74 8.76
N ASP A 444 10.85 -10.85 7.99
CA ASP A 444 10.68 -10.79 6.53
C ASP A 444 11.11 -12.10 5.86
N ARG A 445 12.28 -12.64 6.23
CA ARG A 445 12.75 -13.94 5.71
C ARG A 445 11.79 -15.08 6.04
N LEU A 446 11.29 -15.14 7.27
CA LEU A 446 10.40 -16.21 7.69
C LEU A 446 9.03 -16.11 7.01
N ALA A 447 8.49 -14.91 6.84
CA ALA A 447 7.26 -14.68 6.06
C ALA A 447 7.41 -15.17 4.61
N ARG A 448 8.57 -14.91 3.97
CA ARG A 448 8.87 -15.41 2.62
C ARG A 448 8.97 -16.93 2.57
N GLN A 449 9.52 -17.58 3.59
CA GLN A 449 9.58 -19.05 3.66
C GLN A 449 8.18 -19.67 3.65
N GLY A 450 7.18 -19.03 4.27
CA GLY A 450 5.78 -19.49 4.23
C GLY A 450 5.23 -19.64 2.81
N TYR A 451 5.68 -18.82 1.88
CA TYR A 451 5.23 -18.87 0.49
C TYR A 451 6.18 -19.66 -0.44
N PHE A 452 7.50 -19.45 -0.31
CA PHE A 452 8.50 -19.94 -1.28
C PHE A 452 9.17 -21.27 -0.89
N ALA A 453 9.11 -21.69 0.37
CA ALA A 453 9.70 -22.96 0.77
C ALA A 453 8.90 -24.15 0.18
N PRO A 454 9.55 -25.32 -0.03
CA PRO A 454 8.90 -26.50 -0.58
C PRO A 454 7.68 -26.95 0.22
N ASP A 455 6.65 -27.43 -0.47
CA ASP A 455 5.46 -28.01 0.17
C ASP A 455 5.85 -29.15 1.11
N GLY A 456 5.24 -29.18 2.30
CA GLY A 456 5.51 -30.20 3.33
C GLY A 456 6.78 -29.99 4.14
N SER A 457 7.60 -28.98 3.83
CA SER A 457 8.79 -28.67 4.63
C SER A 457 8.43 -28.01 5.98
N MET A 458 9.30 -28.21 6.98
CA MET A 458 9.14 -27.55 8.30
C MET A 458 9.33 -26.04 8.20
N GLU A 459 10.17 -25.57 7.29
CA GLU A 459 10.39 -24.16 7.00
C GLU A 459 9.09 -23.51 6.51
N ARG A 460 8.38 -24.18 5.58
CA ARG A 460 7.10 -23.70 5.09
C ARG A 460 6.04 -23.65 6.19
N LEU A 461 5.92 -24.72 6.97
CA LEU A 461 4.95 -24.77 8.07
C LEU A 461 5.20 -23.66 9.10
N ARG A 462 6.47 -23.43 9.48
CA ARG A 462 6.86 -22.34 10.37
C ARG A 462 6.50 -20.98 9.77
N GLY A 463 6.78 -20.78 8.50
CA GLY A 463 6.46 -19.55 7.79
C GLY A 463 4.95 -19.29 7.69
N LEU A 464 4.13 -20.32 7.44
CA LEU A 464 2.66 -20.21 7.40
C LEU A 464 2.09 -19.84 8.76
N ASP A 465 2.55 -20.50 9.83
CA ASP A 465 2.14 -20.15 11.20
C ASP A 465 2.60 -18.76 11.59
N PHE A 466 3.77 -18.33 11.11
CA PHE A 466 4.31 -17.00 11.37
C PHE A 466 3.55 -15.89 10.62
N LEU A 467 3.03 -16.13 9.42
CA LEU A 467 2.15 -15.19 8.73
C LEU A 467 0.87 -14.92 9.55
N TRP A 468 0.30 -15.95 10.18
CA TRP A 468 -0.79 -15.77 11.14
C TRP A 468 -0.33 -14.99 12.40
N PHE A 469 0.87 -15.29 12.93
CA PHE A 469 1.43 -14.52 14.06
C PHE A 469 1.62 -13.05 13.68
N LEU A 470 2.08 -12.74 12.49
CA LEU A 470 2.21 -11.35 12.04
C LEU A 470 0.86 -10.63 11.99
N TRP A 471 -0.23 -11.34 11.63
CA TRP A 471 -1.59 -10.81 11.62
C TRP A 471 -2.09 -10.41 13.02
N CYS A 472 -1.95 -11.26 14.02
CA CYS A 472 -2.64 -11.10 15.31
C CYS A 472 -1.77 -11.39 16.54
N GLY A 473 -0.50 -11.77 16.33
CA GLY A 473 0.37 -12.24 17.40
C GLY A 473 0.70 -11.17 18.44
N ARG A 474 0.93 -11.62 19.65
CA ARG A 474 1.33 -10.76 20.77
C ARG A 474 2.62 -10.03 20.43
N ASN A 475 2.57 -8.71 20.44
CA ASN A 475 3.70 -7.84 20.08
C ASN A 475 4.24 -8.04 18.66
N SER A 476 3.40 -8.55 17.73
CA SER A 476 3.76 -8.54 16.30
C SER A 476 4.15 -7.13 15.85
N PRO A 477 5.24 -6.97 15.08
CA PRO A 477 5.69 -5.66 14.60
C PRO A 477 4.72 -5.03 13.61
N ILE A 478 3.83 -5.82 13.01
CA ILE A 478 2.85 -5.35 12.04
C ILE A 478 1.51 -5.05 12.73
N CYS A 479 1.05 -5.92 13.65
CA CYS A 479 -0.20 -5.74 14.39
C CYS A 479 -0.08 -4.71 15.53
N GLY A 480 1.06 -4.64 16.20
CA GLY A 480 1.33 -3.67 17.27
C GLY A 480 0.39 -3.71 18.48
N ARG A 481 -0.27 -4.87 18.73
CA ARG A 481 -1.20 -5.10 19.84
C ARG A 481 -0.83 -6.36 20.61
N THR A 482 -1.33 -6.49 21.84
CA THR A 482 -1.12 -7.70 22.62
C THR A 482 -2.12 -8.81 22.29
N LYS A 483 -3.29 -8.46 21.77
CA LYS A 483 -4.36 -9.38 21.32
C LYS A 483 -5.29 -8.69 20.33
N ILE A 484 -6.00 -9.49 19.51
CA ILE A 484 -7.16 -9.09 18.73
C ILE A 484 -8.40 -9.77 19.34
N THR A 485 -9.46 -9.01 19.59
CA THR A 485 -10.65 -9.45 20.34
C THR A 485 -11.79 -9.92 19.43
N THR A 486 -11.50 -10.76 18.44
CA THR A 486 -12.51 -11.25 17.49
C THR A 486 -13.59 -12.07 18.19
N PHE A 487 -13.19 -12.99 19.08
CA PHE A 487 -14.12 -13.85 19.85
C PHE A 487 -15.01 -13.01 20.77
N GLU A 488 -14.41 -12.12 21.53
CA GLU A 488 -15.10 -11.29 22.51
C GLU A 488 -16.15 -10.41 21.81
N ARG A 489 -15.79 -9.77 20.71
CA ARG A 489 -16.71 -8.91 19.93
C ARG A 489 -17.88 -9.68 19.32
N ALA A 490 -17.67 -10.95 18.98
CA ALA A 490 -18.71 -11.80 18.42
C ALA A 490 -19.65 -12.34 19.51
N LEU A 491 -19.11 -12.81 20.64
CA LEU A 491 -19.84 -13.67 21.58
C LEU A 491 -20.07 -13.08 22.96
N ILE A 492 -19.47 -11.94 23.30
CA ILE A 492 -19.67 -11.28 24.60
C ILE A 492 -20.36 -9.94 24.39
N GLU A 493 -21.31 -9.56 25.24
CA GLU A 493 -21.98 -8.27 25.13
C GLU A 493 -21.20 -7.14 25.81
N ASP A 494 -20.52 -7.48 26.92
CA ASP A 494 -19.77 -6.49 27.71
C ASP A 494 -18.54 -6.01 26.96
N LYS A 495 -18.55 -4.73 26.61
CA LYS A 495 -17.46 -4.06 25.87
C LYS A 495 -16.15 -3.97 26.67
N ALA A 496 -16.16 -4.16 27.99
CA ALA A 496 -14.94 -4.22 28.80
C ALA A 496 -14.03 -5.36 28.34
N SER A 497 -14.60 -6.49 27.84
CA SER A 497 -13.84 -7.60 27.27
C SER A 497 -13.12 -7.26 25.95
N TYR A 498 -13.49 -6.18 25.25
CA TYR A 498 -12.97 -5.79 23.93
C TYR A 498 -11.64 -5.02 24.00
N THR A 499 -11.04 -4.93 25.19
CA THR A 499 -9.79 -4.21 25.37
C THR A 499 -8.66 -4.89 24.60
N GLU A 500 -8.02 -4.13 23.70
CA GLU A 500 -6.87 -4.54 22.90
C GLU A 500 -5.68 -3.65 23.26
N PRO A 501 -4.88 -4.00 24.29
CA PRO A 501 -3.76 -3.17 24.69
C PRO A 501 -2.75 -3.02 23.54
N LYS A 502 -2.33 -1.78 23.32
CA LYS A 502 -1.32 -1.47 22.31
C LYS A 502 0.07 -1.77 22.87
N ASN A 503 1.01 -2.09 21.97
CA ASN A 503 2.42 -2.14 22.35
C ASN A 503 2.88 -0.78 22.92
N PRO A 504 3.74 -0.73 23.93
CA PRO A 504 4.26 0.52 24.50
C PRO A 504 4.89 1.47 23.49
N TYR A 505 5.30 0.97 22.30
CA TYR A 505 5.72 1.80 21.18
C TYR A 505 4.79 3.00 20.94
N TYR A 506 3.46 2.81 21.00
CA TYR A 506 2.47 3.87 20.78
C TYR A 506 2.37 4.91 21.91
N VAL A 507 3.14 4.72 22.98
CA VAL A 507 3.39 5.75 24.01
C VAL A 507 4.70 6.46 23.69
N TYR A 508 5.77 5.68 23.44
CA TYR A 508 7.12 6.21 23.24
C TYR A 508 7.35 6.88 21.89
N TYR A 509 6.58 6.56 20.85
CA TYR A 509 6.71 7.20 19.52
C TYR A 509 6.46 8.73 19.54
N GLY A 510 5.87 9.26 20.63
CA GLY A 510 5.79 10.69 20.91
C GLY A 510 7.11 11.34 21.36
N SER A 511 8.11 10.54 21.75
CA SER A 511 9.43 11.02 22.16
C SER A 511 10.38 11.14 20.97
N GLU A 512 11.02 12.29 20.81
CA GLU A 512 12.04 12.50 19.77
C GLU A 512 13.24 11.57 19.98
N GLU A 513 13.67 11.36 21.23
CA GLU A 513 14.79 10.48 21.58
C GLU A 513 14.51 9.03 21.17
N PHE A 514 13.30 8.53 21.44
CA PHE A 514 12.91 7.18 21.04
C PHE A 514 12.90 7.03 19.51
N CYS A 515 12.34 8.01 18.79
CA CYS A 515 12.34 8.00 17.32
C CYS A 515 13.77 8.06 16.75
N ARG A 516 14.67 8.85 17.35
CA ARG A 516 16.08 8.89 16.95
C ARG A 516 16.76 7.54 17.15
N ARG A 517 16.55 6.88 18.29
CA ARG A 517 17.10 5.55 18.55
C ARG A 517 16.63 4.51 17.53
N ILE A 518 15.35 4.58 17.08
CA ILE A 518 14.88 3.74 15.98
C ILE A 518 15.66 4.06 14.70
N LEU A 519 15.75 5.34 14.33
CA LEU A 519 16.47 5.73 13.11
C LEU A 519 17.92 5.30 13.13
N ASP A 520 18.59 5.39 14.30
CA ASP A 520 19.97 4.95 14.50
C ASP A 520 20.14 3.43 14.31
N ASP A 521 19.19 2.61 14.80
CA ASP A 521 19.20 1.14 14.60
C ASP A 521 19.08 0.76 13.10
N PHE A 522 18.51 1.66 12.29
CA PHE A 522 18.39 1.50 10.84
C PHE A 522 19.44 2.28 10.03
N ASP A 523 20.50 2.80 10.64
CA ASP A 523 21.56 3.59 9.99
C ASP A 523 21.03 4.84 9.24
N LEU A 524 20.06 5.56 9.81
CA LEU A 524 19.42 6.73 9.20
C LEU A 524 19.73 8.01 9.99
N HIS A 525 20.77 8.75 9.57
CA HIS A 525 21.32 9.90 10.30
C HIS A 525 21.21 11.22 9.54
N LYS A 526 20.45 11.27 8.43
CA LYS A 526 20.30 12.53 7.66
C LYS A 526 19.43 13.53 8.46
N PRO A 527 19.64 14.84 8.30
CA PRO A 527 18.83 15.85 9.02
C PRO A 527 17.32 15.70 8.81
N TRP A 528 16.94 15.26 7.61
CA TRP A 528 15.55 15.02 7.22
C TRP A 528 15.07 13.59 7.49
N SER A 529 15.89 12.71 8.09
CA SER A 529 15.48 11.33 8.37
C SER A 529 14.26 11.28 9.28
N ARG A 530 13.25 10.52 8.84
CA ARG A 530 11.96 10.34 9.52
C ARG A 530 11.46 8.93 9.44
N ILE A 531 10.62 8.58 10.38
CA ILE A 531 9.79 7.38 10.36
C ILE A 531 8.44 7.75 9.74
N ILE A 532 7.97 6.93 8.81
CA ILE A 532 6.66 7.07 8.18
C ILE A 532 5.92 5.76 8.40
N ASN A 533 4.79 5.81 9.13
CA ASN A 533 3.99 4.62 9.41
C ASN A 533 2.48 4.85 9.27
N GLY A 534 1.72 3.75 9.26
CA GLY A 534 0.27 3.69 9.20
C GLY A 534 -0.36 3.04 10.42
N HIS A 535 -1.34 2.15 10.20
CA HIS A 535 -1.98 1.22 11.14
C HIS A 535 -2.85 1.85 12.24
N MET A 536 -2.48 2.99 12.76
CA MET A 536 -3.23 3.63 13.86
C MET A 536 -3.80 4.96 13.38
N PRO A 537 -5.11 5.02 13.06
CA PRO A 537 -5.74 6.21 12.54
C PRO A 537 -5.53 7.43 13.45
N VAL A 538 -5.12 8.55 12.85
CA VAL A 538 -4.99 9.83 13.55
C VAL A 538 -6.38 10.40 13.79
N LYS A 539 -6.73 10.64 15.04
CA LYS A 539 -8.03 11.16 15.44
C LYS A 539 -8.05 12.68 15.40
N VAL A 540 -8.19 13.24 14.21
CA VAL A 540 -8.18 14.70 13.99
C VAL A 540 -9.26 15.40 14.81
N LYS A 541 -10.45 14.80 14.95
CA LYS A 541 -11.54 15.34 15.79
C LYS A 541 -11.18 15.45 17.27
N GLU A 542 -10.25 14.63 17.75
CA GLU A 542 -9.73 14.66 19.11
C GLU A 542 -8.51 15.59 19.24
N GLY A 543 -8.11 16.27 18.15
CA GLY A 543 -6.98 17.21 18.11
C GLY A 543 -5.62 16.51 17.95
N GLU A 544 -5.57 15.24 17.53
CA GLU A 544 -4.30 14.56 17.27
C GLU A 544 -3.60 15.13 16.03
N ASP A 545 -2.29 15.37 16.17
CA ASP A 545 -1.40 15.75 15.07
C ASP A 545 -0.75 14.46 14.47
N PRO A 546 -0.71 14.29 13.15
CA PRO A 546 -0.01 13.18 12.51
C PRO A 546 1.51 13.20 12.77
N ARG A 547 2.09 14.34 13.14
CA ARG A 547 3.50 14.48 13.48
C ARG A 547 3.74 14.10 14.93
N LYS A 548 4.62 13.15 15.18
CA LYS A 548 5.00 12.64 16.50
C LYS A 548 6.52 12.79 16.69
N GLY A 549 7.00 12.60 17.92
CA GLY A 549 8.43 12.56 18.21
C GLY A 549 9.19 13.81 17.74
N GLY A 550 8.67 15.02 18.05
CA GLY A 550 9.29 16.27 17.58
C GLY A 550 9.35 16.41 16.06
N GLY A 551 8.44 15.71 15.34
CA GLY A 551 8.40 15.67 13.87
C GLY A 551 9.31 14.59 13.26
N ARG A 552 9.93 13.73 14.06
CA ARG A 552 10.75 12.60 13.57
C ARG A 552 9.92 11.41 13.10
N LEU A 553 8.64 11.37 13.45
CA LEU A 553 7.70 10.37 13.01
C LEU A 553 6.46 11.04 12.43
N VAL A 554 5.96 10.50 11.32
CA VAL A 554 4.72 10.93 10.66
C VAL A 554 3.82 9.71 10.50
N VAL A 555 2.61 9.79 11.08
CA VAL A 555 1.55 8.79 10.88
C VAL A 555 0.69 9.24 9.71
N ILE A 556 0.62 8.42 8.66
CA ILE A 556 -0.16 8.74 7.45
C ILE A 556 -1.49 7.98 7.36
N ASP A 557 -1.86 7.19 8.39
CA ASP A 557 -3.20 6.61 8.49
C ASP A 557 -4.20 7.69 8.92
N GLY A 558 -5.00 8.14 7.99
CA GLY A 558 -6.09 9.09 8.21
C GLY A 558 -7.48 8.45 8.10
N GLY A 559 -7.54 7.12 7.91
CA GLY A 559 -8.78 6.37 7.79
C GLY A 559 -9.42 6.50 6.40
N PHE A 560 -8.76 6.02 5.36
CA PHE A 560 -9.33 5.91 4.00
C PHE A 560 -10.64 5.12 4.00
N CYS A 561 -10.73 4.07 4.82
CA CYS A 561 -11.92 3.26 4.96
C CYS A 561 -13.10 4.09 5.50
N LYS A 562 -14.22 4.08 4.77
CA LYS A 562 -15.48 4.78 5.13
C LYS A 562 -15.93 4.51 6.57
N ALA A 563 -15.63 3.33 7.10
CA ALA A 563 -15.96 2.95 8.48
C ALA A 563 -15.30 3.85 9.54
N TYR A 564 -14.15 4.47 9.23
CA TYR A 564 -13.41 5.34 10.15
C TYR A 564 -13.74 6.82 10.02
N HIS A 565 -14.35 7.29 8.93
CA HIS A 565 -14.63 8.73 8.69
C HIS A 565 -15.37 9.42 9.85
N LYS A 566 -16.23 8.67 10.58
CA LYS A 566 -16.92 9.20 11.76
C LYS A 566 -15.97 9.50 12.92
N GLN A 567 -14.87 8.74 13.05
CA GLN A 567 -13.89 8.85 14.14
C GLN A 567 -12.75 9.81 13.77
N THR A 568 -12.22 9.69 12.56
CA THR A 568 -11.08 10.49 12.10
C THR A 568 -11.47 11.90 11.73
N GLY A 569 -12.62 12.08 11.10
CA GLY A 569 -13.09 13.38 10.60
C GLY A 569 -12.57 13.75 9.22
N ILE A 570 -11.69 12.94 8.66
CA ILE A 570 -11.13 13.06 7.30
C ILE A 570 -11.21 11.70 6.61
N ALA A 571 -10.92 11.66 5.32
CA ALA A 571 -10.93 10.47 4.48
C ALA A 571 -9.52 10.01 4.07
N GLY A 572 -8.53 10.23 4.91
CA GLY A 572 -7.17 9.77 4.69
C GLY A 572 -6.13 10.88 4.71
N TYR A 573 -4.91 10.49 5.00
CA TYR A 573 -3.72 11.29 4.78
C TYR A 573 -2.90 10.72 3.64
N THR A 574 -2.28 11.62 2.87
CA THR A 574 -1.18 11.28 1.99
C THR A 574 -0.01 12.21 2.26
N MET A 575 1.19 11.79 1.91
CA MET A 575 2.37 12.61 2.12
C MET A 575 3.21 12.70 0.84
N PHE A 576 3.85 13.85 0.65
CA PHE A 576 4.86 14.06 -0.37
C PHE A 576 6.20 14.36 0.24
N PHE A 577 7.24 13.79 -0.36
CA PHE A 577 8.62 14.19 -0.15
C PHE A 577 9.24 14.65 -1.46
N SER A 578 9.26 15.95 -1.67
CA SER A 578 9.85 16.60 -2.84
C SER A 578 11.27 17.07 -2.58
N SER A 579 11.87 17.73 -3.57
CA SER A 579 13.19 18.38 -3.39
C SER A 579 13.17 19.58 -2.43
N HIS A 580 12.00 20.10 -2.07
CA HIS A 580 11.83 21.24 -1.15
C HIS A 580 11.52 20.81 0.29
N GLY A 581 11.14 19.55 0.51
CA GLY A 581 10.78 19.02 1.82
C GLY A 581 9.55 18.15 1.78
N MET A 582 8.88 18.04 2.96
CA MET A 582 7.75 17.14 3.17
C MET A 582 6.46 17.90 3.42
N ARG A 583 5.36 17.43 2.82
CA ARG A 583 4.00 17.93 3.01
C ARG A 583 3.04 16.77 3.22
N ILE A 584 2.04 16.98 4.05
CA ILE A 584 0.89 16.07 4.22
C ILE A 584 -0.33 16.74 3.59
N ALA A 585 -1.14 15.96 2.90
CA ALA A 585 -2.47 16.33 2.45
C ALA A 585 -3.51 15.53 3.23
N ALA A 586 -4.44 16.23 3.89
CA ALA A 586 -5.62 15.64 4.51
C ALA A 586 -6.77 15.73 3.50
N HIS A 587 -7.39 14.60 3.21
CA HIS A 587 -8.45 14.51 2.20
C HIS A 587 -9.84 14.54 2.83
N GLU A 588 -10.77 15.27 2.23
CA GLU A 588 -12.19 15.15 2.52
C GLU A 588 -12.76 13.86 1.89
N PRO A 589 -13.90 13.34 2.40
CA PRO A 589 -14.53 12.15 1.84
C PRO A 589 -14.81 12.29 0.34
N PHE A 590 -14.33 11.33 -0.42
CA PHE A 590 -14.65 11.19 -1.84
C PHE A 590 -16.05 10.59 -2.00
N THR A 591 -16.85 11.16 -2.89
CA THR A 591 -18.20 10.67 -3.15
C THR A 591 -18.20 9.59 -4.20
N THR A 592 -18.11 9.96 -5.48
CA THR A 592 -17.99 9.03 -6.59
C THR A 592 -17.14 9.63 -7.71
N ARG A 593 -16.55 8.76 -8.53
CA ARG A 593 -15.81 9.15 -9.75
C ARG A 593 -16.69 9.94 -10.72
N GLU A 594 -17.96 9.54 -10.87
CA GLU A 594 -18.93 10.22 -11.74
C GLU A 594 -19.20 11.65 -11.29
N GLU A 595 -19.37 11.87 -10.00
CA GLU A 595 -19.54 13.24 -9.47
C GLU A 595 -18.30 14.10 -9.66
N ALA A 596 -17.10 13.52 -9.54
CA ALA A 596 -15.85 14.23 -9.80
C ALA A 596 -15.75 14.67 -11.27
N ILE A 597 -16.13 13.83 -12.21
CA ILE A 597 -16.09 14.12 -13.66
C ILE A 597 -17.18 15.12 -14.04
N HIS A 598 -18.44 14.88 -13.68
CA HIS A 598 -19.58 15.72 -14.09
C HIS A 598 -19.66 17.03 -13.30
N GLY A 599 -19.41 16.97 -12.00
CA GLY A 599 -19.43 18.14 -11.11
C GLY A 599 -18.18 19.00 -11.20
N LYS A 600 -17.13 18.53 -11.92
CA LYS A 600 -15.78 19.14 -11.90
C LYS A 600 -15.32 19.41 -10.46
N LYS A 601 -15.68 18.49 -9.57
CA LYS A 601 -15.30 18.56 -8.15
C LYS A 601 -14.07 17.71 -7.92
N ASP A 602 -13.02 18.32 -7.43
CA ASP A 602 -11.86 17.60 -6.89
C ASP A 602 -12.10 17.28 -5.41
N ILE A 603 -11.37 16.31 -4.86
CA ILE A 603 -11.31 16.14 -3.41
C ILE A 603 -10.69 17.41 -2.82
N THR A 604 -11.41 18.06 -1.93
CA THR A 604 -10.82 19.13 -1.13
C THR A 604 -9.74 18.53 -0.25
N SER A 605 -8.52 18.99 -0.43
CA SER A 605 -7.37 18.56 0.35
C SER A 605 -6.77 19.75 1.06
N HIS A 606 -6.56 19.61 2.36
CA HIS A 606 -5.84 20.62 3.14
C HIS A 606 -4.39 20.18 3.32
N SER A 607 -3.48 20.86 2.63
CA SER A 607 -2.05 20.59 2.73
C SER A 607 -1.41 21.39 3.85
N PHE A 608 -0.53 20.74 4.62
CA PHE A 608 0.31 21.42 5.59
C PHE A 608 1.75 20.91 5.53
N ILE A 609 2.66 21.83 5.80
CA ILE A 609 4.10 21.56 5.71
C ILE A 609 4.55 20.77 6.93
N VAL A 610 5.17 19.62 6.72
CA VAL A 610 5.88 18.87 7.76
C VAL A 610 7.28 19.43 7.94
N GLU A 611 7.96 19.71 6.83
CA GLU A 611 9.30 20.26 6.83
C GLU A 611 9.58 21.04 5.54
N ASN A 612 10.12 22.24 5.70
CA ASN A 612 10.77 23.00 4.64
C ASN A 612 12.29 22.90 4.82
N LEU A 613 12.96 22.38 3.82
CA LEU A 613 14.41 22.24 3.86
C LEU A 613 15.08 23.57 3.51
N PRO A 614 16.16 23.95 4.19
CA PRO A 614 16.85 25.22 3.96
C PRO A 614 17.51 25.30 2.57
N ARG A 615 17.78 24.15 1.95
CA ARG A 615 18.25 24.03 0.57
C ARG A 615 17.46 22.95 -0.16
N ARG A 616 17.36 23.09 -1.46
CA ARG A 616 16.74 22.08 -2.32
C ARG A 616 17.58 20.79 -2.31
N LEU A 617 16.93 19.63 -2.10
CA LEU A 617 17.58 18.34 -2.24
C LEU A 617 17.83 18.02 -3.72
N MET A 618 19.02 17.51 -3.96
CA MET A 618 19.46 17.06 -5.29
C MET A 618 19.50 15.53 -5.33
N ILE A 619 19.64 14.95 -6.52
CA ILE A 619 19.85 13.50 -6.66
C ILE A 619 21.07 13.05 -5.84
N SER A 620 22.12 13.87 -5.74
CA SER A 620 23.30 13.58 -4.90
C SER A 620 22.97 13.32 -3.42
N ASP A 621 21.83 13.79 -2.92
CA ASP A 621 21.40 13.60 -1.52
C ASP A 621 20.60 12.31 -1.31
N THR A 622 20.23 11.61 -2.41
CA THR A 622 19.39 10.41 -2.42
C THR A 622 20.19 9.11 -2.44
N ASP A 623 19.52 7.98 -2.20
CA ASP A 623 20.14 6.65 -2.31
C ASP A 623 20.63 6.37 -3.75
N ALA A 624 19.89 6.84 -4.77
CA ALA A 624 20.33 6.78 -6.17
C ALA A 624 21.61 7.58 -6.38
N GLY A 625 21.73 8.77 -5.76
CA GLY A 625 22.91 9.60 -5.81
C GLY A 625 24.15 8.96 -5.16
N GLU A 626 23.95 8.20 -4.08
CA GLU A 626 25.03 7.42 -3.48
C GLU A 626 25.48 6.26 -4.40
N GLY A 627 24.54 5.62 -5.10
CA GLY A 627 24.85 4.61 -6.12
C GLY A 627 25.63 5.21 -7.27
N ILE A 628 25.24 6.40 -7.75
CA ILE A 628 25.93 7.13 -8.82
C ILE A 628 27.34 7.52 -8.36
N LYS A 629 27.52 7.99 -7.14
CA LYS A 629 28.83 8.34 -6.56
C LYS A 629 29.79 7.15 -6.60
N ARG A 630 29.35 5.98 -6.13
CA ARG A 630 30.19 4.76 -6.21
C ARG A 630 30.57 4.40 -7.65
N ARG A 631 29.63 4.52 -8.60
CA ARG A 631 29.91 4.28 -10.01
C ARG A 631 30.95 5.25 -10.57
N ILE A 632 30.92 6.52 -10.16
CA ILE A 632 31.94 7.52 -10.53
C ILE A 632 33.31 7.15 -9.92
N GLU A 633 33.36 6.71 -8.68
CA GLU A 633 34.57 6.23 -8.01
C GLU A 633 35.17 5.04 -8.77
N ASP A 634 34.36 4.07 -9.17
CA ASP A 634 34.78 2.92 -9.99
C ASP A 634 35.34 3.34 -11.36
N LEU A 635 34.68 4.28 -12.03
CA LEU A 635 35.12 4.80 -13.34
C LEU A 635 36.41 5.62 -13.20
N ASN A 636 36.61 6.35 -12.13
CA ASN A 636 37.87 7.03 -11.86
C ASN A 636 39.03 6.03 -11.65
N ALA A 637 38.78 4.95 -10.90
CA ALA A 637 39.77 3.88 -10.75
C ALA A 637 40.12 3.21 -12.10
N LEU A 638 39.13 3.04 -13.00
CA LEU A 638 39.35 2.56 -14.36
C LEU A 638 40.21 3.56 -15.19
N LEU A 639 39.93 4.87 -15.08
CA LEU A 639 40.72 5.89 -15.74
C LEU A 639 42.18 5.90 -15.27
N ASP A 640 42.40 5.73 -13.97
CA ASP A 640 43.76 5.69 -13.42
C ASP A 640 44.48 4.43 -13.90
N ALA A 641 43.78 3.28 -14.03
CA ALA A 641 44.36 2.08 -14.66
C ALA A 641 44.73 2.31 -16.14
N TYR A 642 43.88 2.99 -16.93
CA TYR A 642 44.18 3.31 -18.32
C TYR A 642 45.36 4.30 -18.49
N ARG A 643 45.57 5.16 -17.51
CA ARG A 643 46.68 6.16 -17.55
C ARG A 643 48.00 5.57 -17.06
N SER A 644 47.95 4.55 -16.24
CA SER A 644 49.14 3.89 -15.69
C SER A 644 49.68 2.76 -16.56
N GLY A 645 48.98 2.35 -17.61
CA GLY A 645 49.33 1.24 -18.53
C GLY A 645 48.76 -0.07 -18.04
#